data_8a33979803fabe0e1901c10e782c17ca
#
_entry.id   8a33979803fabe0e1901c10e782c17ca
#
_cell.length_a   1.000
_cell.length_b   1.000
_cell.length_c   1.000
_cell.angle_alpha   90.00
_cell.angle_beta   90.00
_cell.angle_gamma   90.00
#
_symmetry.space_group_name_H-M   'P 1'
#
loop_
_entity.id
_entity.type
_entity.pdbx_description
1 polymer ?
#
loop_
_entity_poly.entity_id
_entity_poly.type
_entity_poly.pdbx_seq_one_letter_code
_entity_poly.pdbx_strand_id
1 'polypeptide(L)'
;MSANKNDPKDAVKMTSGLDSQTQADLDALMRKYDRESNTRVWEGWQRWAVGAIMVIFSLYCIGMTLFYSGLPETRLAAFLAMIVFIGFLTYPVKKGHVKVNSMPWYDIILMLVGTSCFLYFAFNALPIIKLATRIQTHHVIIGAIGILVLIELCRRCVGVPILCVLGALLIYTFYNQLSYNPSLYQALKNIVYKLFYTTNGVIGTPVNVCYTYIVLFIIFGAFLERTGIANFFIALANRLAGWSAGGPAKVAVISSALCGMVSGSSVGNTVTTGSVTIPMMKKTGYHPDFAGAVEAAASTGGQIMPPIMGAAAFLMAEYMDLPYATVAVKAILPAVLYFTGIFISVHLEAKKLGLKGLSKDEMPKWSFLLQKIYLLAPLVLLVWLVSSGAKTMQFSAAVSILAAIIVGFLNKDERLTFKKIFEALEAGAKGAITVGVACAIAGMIAGCITVTGLASILINAIVQLAGSATFIGLILTMVCCIVLGMGVPTTANYCIMASTCAPILIKMGFPLVAAHFFVFYFGIVADITPPVALAAYAGSAIAKGNPMKTGINATKLAIAAFIVPYIFAYSPAMLFVNVTSVWAVIQIVLSALLGIFGVAAGLEGFMLRKMNLLFRLICIGGGLGLMIPGALSDLVGLVLIGGVFAIQYVQNKKETLSKD
;
A
#
# COMPACT_ATOMS: atom_id res chain seq x y z
N MET A 1 -18.75 37.78 -25.31
CA MET A 1 -17.46 37.15 -25.58
C MET A 1 -17.59 35.69 -25.23
N SER A 2 -17.80 34.84 -26.25
CA SER A 2 -17.97 33.38 -26.09
C SER A 2 -16.61 32.75 -25.88
N ALA A 3 -16.37 32.15 -24.73
CA ALA A 3 -15.19 31.36 -24.45
C ALA A 3 -15.17 30.14 -25.39
N ASN A 4 -14.09 29.98 -26.09
CA ASN A 4 -13.84 28.89 -27.05
C ASN A 4 -13.61 27.58 -26.26
N LYS A 5 -14.61 26.70 -26.24
CA LYS A 5 -14.66 25.47 -25.43
C LYS A 5 -13.75 24.32 -25.91
N ASN A 6 -12.85 24.53 -26.84
CA ASN A 6 -12.12 23.46 -27.55
C ASN A 6 -10.58 23.59 -27.49
N ASP A 7 -10.01 24.24 -26.46
CA ASP A 7 -8.56 24.24 -26.30
C ASP A 7 -8.13 23.00 -25.48
N PRO A 8 -7.24 22.10 -26.03
CA PRO A 8 -6.70 20.97 -25.27
C PRO A 8 -5.97 21.36 -24.00
N LYS A 9 -5.60 22.63 -23.85
CA LYS A 9 -5.08 23.23 -22.61
C LYS A 9 -6.12 23.28 -21.49
N ASP A 10 -7.41 23.28 -21.79
CA ASP A 10 -8.47 23.32 -20.75
C ASP A 10 -8.71 21.96 -20.11
N ALA A 11 -8.44 20.84 -20.81
CA ALA A 11 -8.46 19.51 -20.22
C ALA A 11 -7.29 19.29 -19.22
N VAL A 12 -6.15 19.97 -19.46
CA VAL A 12 -4.97 19.98 -18.57
C VAL A 12 -5.15 21.00 -17.45
N LYS A 13 -5.88 22.10 -17.68
CA LYS A 13 -6.24 23.08 -16.64
C LYS A 13 -7.25 22.57 -15.62
N MET A 14 -7.97 21.46 -15.88
CA MET A 14 -8.86 20.86 -14.89
C MET A 14 -8.13 20.30 -13.66
N THR A 15 -6.82 20.09 -13.71
CA THR A 15 -6.02 19.62 -12.57
C THR A 15 -5.25 20.74 -11.86
N SER A 16 -4.96 21.86 -12.52
CA SER A 16 -4.25 23.01 -11.92
C SER A 16 -5.18 24.12 -11.41
N GLY A 17 -6.48 24.00 -11.59
CA GLY A 17 -7.50 24.96 -11.22
C GLY A 17 -8.70 24.36 -10.50
N LEU A 18 -8.46 23.43 -9.56
CA LEU A 18 -9.49 23.09 -8.57
C LEU A 18 -9.80 24.37 -7.80
N ASP A 19 -11.06 24.80 -7.80
CA ASP A 19 -11.52 25.91 -6.99
C ASP A 19 -11.06 25.70 -5.55
N SER A 20 -10.67 26.77 -4.85
CA SER A 20 -10.20 26.71 -3.46
C SER A 20 -11.17 25.98 -2.53
N GLN A 21 -12.45 25.96 -2.86
CA GLN A 21 -13.50 25.24 -2.14
C GLN A 21 -13.41 23.72 -2.38
N THR A 22 -13.13 23.28 -3.60
CA THR A 22 -12.93 21.85 -3.94
C THR A 22 -11.66 21.30 -3.28
N GLN A 23 -10.59 22.10 -3.21
CA GLN A 23 -9.36 21.74 -2.51
C GLN A 23 -9.60 21.59 -1.01
N ALA A 24 -10.34 22.52 -0.38
CA ALA A 24 -10.69 22.43 1.03
C ALA A 24 -11.57 21.21 1.35
N ASP A 25 -12.49 20.86 0.46
CA ASP A 25 -13.32 19.64 0.58
C ASP A 25 -12.47 18.36 0.48
N LEU A 26 -11.50 18.32 -0.43
CA LEU A 26 -10.56 17.20 -0.56
C LEU A 26 -9.67 17.06 0.68
N ASP A 27 -9.15 18.17 1.21
CA ASP A 27 -8.36 18.16 2.44
C ASP A 27 -9.18 17.70 3.64
N ALA A 28 -10.47 18.07 3.71
CA ALA A 28 -11.38 17.60 4.75
C ALA A 28 -11.65 16.08 4.63
N LEU A 29 -11.81 15.57 3.41
CA LEU A 29 -11.95 14.14 3.14
C LEU A 29 -10.68 13.37 3.51
N MET A 30 -9.49 13.86 3.13
CA MET A 30 -8.22 13.29 3.52
C MET A 30 -8.12 13.19 5.05
N ARG A 31 -8.39 14.26 5.78
CA ARG A 31 -8.35 14.26 7.26
C ARG A 31 -9.35 13.30 7.88
N LYS A 32 -10.49 13.02 7.23
CA LYS A 32 -11.51 12.11 7.73
C LYS A 32 -11.14 10.64 7.55
N TYR A 33 -10.65 10.25 6.38
CA TYR A 33 -10.41 8.86 6.00
C TYR A 33 -8.95 8.45 6.09
N ASP A 34 -8.02 9.36 5.79
CA ASP A 34 -6.59 9.15 5.94
C ASP A 34 -6.11 9.70 7.29
N ARG A 35 -5.63 8.82 8.15
CA ARG A 35 -5.13 9.20 9.48
C ARG A 35 -3.83 9.99 9.40
N GLU A 36 -3.04 9.75 8.38
CA GLU A 36 -1.78 10.44 8.14
C GLU A 36 -1.98 11.94 7.86
N SER A 37 -3.12 12.29 7.27
CA SER A 37 -3.49 13.67 6.95
C SER A 37 -4.07 14.46 8.12
N ASN A 38 -4.32 13.84 9.28
CA ASN A 38 -4.90 14.53 10.45
C ASN A 38 -3.83 15.27 11.27
N THR A 39 -3.20 16.26 10.66
CA THR A 39 -2.11 17.04 11.24
C THR A 39 -2.58 18.37 11.84
N ARG A 40 -1.78 18.95 12.76
CA ARG A 40 -2.00 20.30 13.29
C ARG A 40 -1.94 21.33 12.18
N VAL A 41 -2.69 22.41 12.33
CA VAL A 41 -2.67 23.55 11.42
C VAL A 41 -1.76 24.62 12.01
N TRP A 42 -0.68 24.89 11.30
CA TRP A 42 0.26 25.96 11.63
C TRP A 42 0.15 27.07 10.59
N GLU A 43 0.10 28.33 11.02
CA GLU A 43 -0.01 29.51 10.16
C GLU A 43 1.08 30.54 10.53
N GLY A 44 1.31 31.48 9.62
CA GLY A 44 2.31 32.52 9.82
C GLY A 44 3.75 31.99 9.93
N TRP A 45 4.55 32.58 10.82
CA TRP A 45 5.95 32.17 11.00
C TRP A 45 6.11 30.74 11.57
N GLN A 46 5.14 30.29 12.39
CA GLN A 46 5.14 28.96 12.99
C GLN A 46 5.07 27.85 11.92
N ARG A 47 4.33 28.09 10.85
CA ARG A 47 4.26 27.20 9.68
C ARG A 47 5.65 26.97 9.07
N TRP A 48 6.43 28.06 8.93
CA TRP A 48 7.78 27.98 8.39
C TRP A 48 8.76 27.33 9.36
N ALA A 49 8.65 27.60 10.66
CA ALA A 49 9.49 27.00 11.69
C ALA A 49 9.29 25.47 11.75
N VAL A 50 8.04 24.99 11.79
CA VAL A 50 7.71 23.57 11.79
C VAL A 50 8.14 22.91 10.47
N GLY A 51 7.89 23.57 9.34
CA GLY A 51 8.36 23.09 8.04
C GLY A 51 9.88 22.97 7.97
N ALA A 52 10.62 23.94 8.52
CA ALA A 52 12.09 23.88 8.57
C ALA A 52 12.60 22.68 9.39
N ILE A 53 11.96 22.39 10.53
CA ILE A 53 12.31 21.19 11.35
C ILE A 53 12.09 19.91 10.52
N MET A 54 10.99 19.82 9.77
CA MET A 54 10.72 18.67 8.90
C MET A 54 11.72 18.54 7.75
N VAL A 55 12.10 19.67 7.14
CA VAL A 55 13.13 19.70 6.10
C VAL A 55 14.48 19.25 6.65
N ILE A 56 14.87 19.73 7.84
CA ILE A 56 16.10 19.31 8.52
C ILE A 56 16.06 17.78 8.77
N PHE A 57 14.93 17.24 9.20
CA PHE A 57 14.77 15.80 9.38
C PHE A 57 14.94 15.02 8.07
N SER A 58 14.33 15.45 6.97
CA SER A 58 14.50 14.80 5.66
C SER A 58 15.96 14.85 5.19
N LEU A 59 16.62 16.00 5.34
CA LEU A 59 18.06 16.14 5.02
C LEU A 59 18.94 15.29 5.94
N TYR A 60 18.62 15.23 7.24
CA TYR A 60 19.29 14.33 8.19
C TYR A 60 19.16 12.87 7.73
N CYS A 61 17.96 12.40 7.37
CA CYS A 61 17.75 11.03 6.90
C CYS A 61 18.58 10.74 5.64
N ILE A 62 18.58 11.63 4.66
CA ILE A 62 19.38 11.48 3.43
C ILE A 62 20.87 11.43 3.77
N GLY A 63 21.37 12.38 4.56
CA GLY A 63 22.80 12.50 4.90
C GLY A 63 23.28 11.31 5.73
N MET A 64 22.56 10.96 6.79
CA MET A 64 22.94 9.87 7.69
C MET A 64 22.88 8.50 7.01
N THR A 65 21.92 8.30 6.11
CA THR A 65 21.82 7.02 5.38
C THR A 65 22.96 6.83 4.39
N LEU A 66 23.46 7.93 3.80
CA LEU A 66 24.54 7.87 2.79
C LEU A 66 25.94 7.87 3.39
N PHE A 67 26.16 8.57 4.51
CA PHE A 67 27.52 8.89 5.00
C PHE A 67 27.84 8.33 6.39
N TYR A 68 26.85 7.88 7.17
CA TYR A 68 27.10 7.42 8.53
C TYR A 68 27.33 5.90 8.60
N SER A 69 28.46 5.50 9.22
CA SER A 69 28.90 4.11 9.39
C SER A 69 28.99 3.65 10.85
N GLY A 70 28.36 4.36 11.79
CA GLY A 70 28.37 4.02 13.22
C GLY A 70 27.43 2.87 13.61
N LEU A 71 27.33 2.63 14.95
CA LEU A 71 26.48 1.58 15.51
C LEU A 71 25.02 1.69 15.05
N PRO A 72 24.39 0.59 14.58
CA PRO A 72 23.01 0.59 14.14
C PRO A 72 22.04 1.07 15.23
N GLU A 73 22.20 0.62 16.47
CA GLU A 73 21.34 0.96 17.59
C GLU A 73 21.35 2.46 17.89
N THR A 74 22.53 3.10 17.83
CA THR A 74 22.66 4.55 18.02
C THR A 74 21.88 5.32 16.95
N ARG A 75 22.05 4.97 15.69
CA ARG A 75 21.36 5.68 14.59
C ARG A 75 19.86 5.45 14.61
N LEU A 76 19.40 4.23 14.93
CA LEU A 76 17.97 3.91 14.98
C LEU A 76 17.29 4.60 16.16
N ALA A 77 17.95 4.65 17.34
CA ALA A 77 17.45 5.37 18.48
C ALA A 77 17.40 6.89 18.22
N ALA A 78 18.42 7.47 17.58
CA ALA A 78 18.43 8.89 17.19
C ALA A 78 17.33 9.20 16.16
N PHE A 79 17.10 8.32 15.18
CA PHE A 79 16.03 8.43 14.21
C PHE A 79 14.66 8.43 14.89
N LEU A 80 14.42 7.49 15.82
CA LEU A 80 13.15 7.44 16.58
C LEU A 80 12.98 8.64 17.50
N ALA A 81 14.06 9.18 18.09
CA ALA A 81 14.00 10.41 18.86
C ALA A 81 13.45 11.57 18.02
N MET A 82 13.95 11.73 16.80
CA MET A 82 13.46 12.76 15.87
C MET A 82 12.01 12.49 15.42
N ILE A 83 11.65 11.24 15.13
CA ILE A 83 10.27 10.86 14.80
C ILE A 83 9.32 11.20 15.95
N VAL A 84 9.68 10.91 17.20
CA VAL A 84 8.86 11.23 18.37
C VAL A 84 8.72 12.73 18.52
N PHE A 85 9.82 13.49 18.40
CA PHE A 85 9.81 14.94 18.47
C PHE A 85 8.85 15.55 17.44
N ILE A 86 9.05 15.23 16.14
CA ILE A 86 8.25 15.80 15.07
C ILE A 86 6.82 15.23 15.08
N GLY A 87 6.65 13.98 15.51
CA GLY A 87 5.35 13.32 15.61
C GLY A 87 4.40 14.06 16.57
N PHE A 88 4.84 14.38 17.77
CA PHE A 88 4.02 15.18 18.71
C PHE A 88 3.82 16.63 18.28
N LEU A 89 4.77 17.20 17.56
CA LEU A 89 4.63 18.51 16.93
C LEU A 89 3.56 18.50 15.83
N THR A 90 3.39 17.38 15.13
CA THR A 90 2.53 17.24 13.96
C THR A 90 1.14 16.73 14.32
N TYR A 91 1.01 15.70 15.17
CA TYR A 91 -0.23 14.97 15.40
C TYR A 91 -0.92 15.39 16.71
N PRO A 92 -2.16 15.92 16.66
CA PRO A 92 -2.91 16.32 17.84
C PRO A 92 -3.53 15.12 18.56
N VAL A 93 -3.89 15.29 19.86
CA VAL A 93 -4.54 14.25 20.67
C VAL A 93 -5.92 13.86 20.14
N LYS A 94 -6.73 14.88 19.77
CA LYS A 94 -8.11 14.70 19.28
C LYS A 94 -8.19 14.96 17.78
N LYS A 95 -8.92 14.11 17.07
CA LYS A 95 -9.24 14.30 15.65
C LYS A 95 -10.28 15.41 15.48
N GLY A 96 -10.13 16.21 14.42
CA GLY A 96 -11.14 17.16 13.97
C GLY A 96 -11.24 18.48 14.74
N HIS A 97 -10.69 18.61 15.95
CA HIS A 97 -10.70 19.85 16.74
C HIS A 97 -9.29 20.45 16.81
N VAL A 98 -8.82 20.95 15.68
CA VAL A 98 -7.48 21.52 15.62
C VAL A 98 -7.57 23.03 15.72
N LYS A 99 -7.21 23.59 16.90
CA LYS A 99 -6.98 25.02 17.04
C LYS A 99 -5.72 25.39 16.26
N VAL A 100 -5.80 26.44 15.46
CA VAL A 100 -4.65 26.98 14.72
C VAL A 100 -3.58 27.43 15.71
N ASN A 101 -2.32 27.13 15.40
CA ASN A 101 -1.14 27.55 16.18
C ASN A 101 -1.19 27.17 17.67
N SER A 102 -1.81 26.05 18.01
CA SER A 102 -1.99 25.62 19.39
C SER A 102 -1.33 24.26 19.66
N MET A 103 -0.45 24.21 20.64
CA MET A 103 0.11 22.99 21.19
C MET A 103 -0.14 22.94 22.71
N PRO A 104 -0.93 21.99 23.22
CA PRO A 104 -1.17 21.84 24.65
C PRO A 104 0.12 21.54 25.42
N TRP A 105 0.22 21.99 26.66
CA TRP A 105 1.42 21.82 27.50
C TRP A 105 1.79 20.33 27.73
N TYR A 106 0.80 19.46 27.84
CA TYR A 106 1.05 18.01 28.01
C TYR A 106 1.69 17.38 26.76
N ASP A 107 1.40 17.91 25.55
CA ASP A 107 2.04 17.45 24.32
C ASP A 107 3.51 17.87 24.25
N ILE A 108 3.84 19.04 24.79
CA ILE A 108 5.23 19.49 24.94
C ILE A 108 5.98 18.59 25.90
N ILE A 109 5.38 18.20 27.02
CA ILE A 109 6.00 17.27 27.97
C ILE A 109 6.22 15.90 27.31
N LEU A 110 5.20 15.32 26.66
CA LEU A 110 5.33 14.03 25.98
C LEU A 110 6.40 14.06 24.88
N MET A 111 6.46 15.16 24.13
CA MET A 111 7.48 15.40 23.11
C MET A 111 8.88 15.39 23.72
N LEU A 112 9.11 16.18 24.76
CA LEU A 112 10.44 16.31 25.40
C LEU A 112 10.85 15.02 26.11
N VAL A 113 9.97 14.43 26.92
CA VAL A 113 10.24 13.22 27.66
C VAL A 113 10.50 12.04 26.72
N GLY A 114 9.63 11.85 25.70
CA GLY A 114 9.80 10.78 24.74
C GLY A 114 11.10 10.91 23.94
N THR A 115 11.37 12.10 23.42
CA THR A 115 12.63 12.39 22.72
C THR A 115 13.84 12.12 23.60
N SER A 116 13.81 12.54 24.88
CA SER A 116 14.89 12.31 25.82
C SER A 116 15.15 10.84 26.11
N CYS A 117 14.09 10.00 26.17
CA CYS A 117 14.24 8.55 26.37
C CYS A 117 15.02 7.90 25.19
N PHE A 118 14.68 8.25 23.96
CA PHE A 118 15.36 7.72 22.79
C PHE A 118 16.76 8.31 22.61
N LEU A 119 16.97 9.60 22.89
CA LEU A 119 18.31 10.21 22.90
C LEU A 119 19.20 9.60 23.99
N TYR A 120 18.68 9.38 25.20
CA TYR A 120 19.41 8.68 26.25
C TYR A 120 19.92 7.32 25.75
N PHE A 121 19.06 6.55 25.10
CA PHE A 121 19.48 5.27 24.50
C PHE A 121 20.50 5.49 23.39
N ALA A 122 20.31 6.44 22.50
CA ALA A 122 21.24 6.73 21.41
C ALA A 122 22.67 7.04 21.92
N PHE A 123 22.80 7.87 22.96
CA PHE A 123 24.10 8.23 23.53
C PHE A 123 24.73 7.13 24.40
N ASN A 124 23.91 6.25 24.99
CA ASN A 124 24.36 5.19 25.88
C ASN A 124 24.18 3.78 25.27
N ALA A 125 24.04 3.66 23.97
CA ALA A 125 23.75 2.38 23.30
C ALA A 125 24.80 1.32 23.63
N LEU A 126 26.08 1.64 23.45
CA LEU A 126 27.18 0.69 23.68
C LEU A 126 27.28 0.24 25.15
N PRO A 127 27.25 1.12 26.17
CA PRO A 127 27.16 0.72 27.56
C PRO A 127 25.97 -0.18 27.88
N ILE A 128 24.77 0.17 27.40
CA ILE A 128 23.54 -0.58 27.68
C ILE A 128 23.59 -1.97 27.04
N ILE A 129 24.08 -2.10 25.82
CA ILE A 129 24.23 -3.39 25.15
C ILE A 129 25.18 -4.31 25.93
N LYS A 130 26.30 -3.75 26.43
CA LYS A 130 27.26 -4.50 27.27
C LYS A 130 26.67 -4.98 28.61
N LEU A 131 25.70 -4.26 29.18
CA LEU A 131 25.02 -4.69 30.40
C LEU A 131 24.10 -5.89 30.15
N ALA A 132 23.63 -6.08 28.92
CA ALA A 132 22.66 -7.13 28.55
C ALA A 132 21.45 -7.16 29.50
N THR A 133 21.09 -8.30 30.06
CA THR A 133 19.98 -8.43 31.01
C THR A 133 20.23 -7.79 32.38
N ARG A 134 21.44 -7.30 32.66
CA ARG A 134 21.81 -6.65 33.93
C ARG A 134 21.49 -5.15 33.98
N ILE A 135 20.55 -4.68 33.15
CA ILE A 135 20.11 -3.28 33.17
C ILE A 135 19.66 -2.86 34.57
N GLN A 136 19.91 -1.60 34.91
CA GLN A 136 19.54 -1.02 36.21
C GLN A 136 18.12 -0.46 36.19
N THR A 137 17.55 -0.16 37.35
CA THR A 137 16.16 0.31 37.49
C THR A 137 15.86 1.56 36.67
N HIS A 138 16.81 2.51 36.59
CA HIS A 138 16.61 3.72 35.77
C HIS A 138 16.48 3.40 34.28
N HIS A 139 17.21 2.41 33.75
CA HIS A 139 17.00 1.97 32.36
C HIS A 139 15.60 1.38 32.16
N VAL A 140 15.08 0.61 33.13
CA VAL A 140 13.73 0.04 33.08
C VAL A 140 12.69 1.17 33.02
N ILE A 141 12.84 2.20 33.85
CA ILE A 141 11.92 3.35 33.89
C ILE A 141 11.98 4.12 32.55
N ILE A 142 13.16 4.43 32.06
CA ILE A 142 13.35 5.16 30.79
C ILE A 142 12.75 4.37 29.61
N GLY A 143 13.04 3.07 29.52
CA GLY A 143 12.51 2.22 28.45
C GLY A 143 10.98 2.06 28.52
N ALA A 144 10.41 1.91 29.72
CA ALA A 144 8.97 1.83 29.92
C ALA A 144 8.27 3.14 29.49
N ILE A 145 8.82 4.30 29.87
CA ILE A 145 8.30 5.60 29.44
C ILE A 145 8.41 5.75 27.93
N GLY A 146 9.54 5.37 27.34
CA GLY A 146 9.74 5.41 25.87
C GLY A 146 8.72 4.57 25.12
N ILE A 147 8.41 3.35 25.60
CA ILE A 147 7.36 2.48 25.04
C ILE A 147 5.99 3.15 25.15
N LEU A 148 5.61 3.67 26.30
CA LEU A 148 4.30 4.32 26.51
C LEU A 148 4.12 5.56 25.64
N VAL A 149 5.15 6.39 25.51
CA VAL A 149 5.12 7.58 24.65
C VAL A 149 4.98 7.18 23.19
N LEU A 150 5.66 6.12 22.75
CA LEU A 150 5.55 5.61 21.38
C LEU A 150 4.15 5.03 21.11
N ILE A 151 3.55 4.31 22.07
CA ILE A 151 2.17 3.82 22.00
C ILE A 151 1.20 5.00 21.84
N GLU A 152 1.37 6.07 22.64
CA GLU A 152 0.53 7.26 22.52
C GLU A 152 0.69 7.96 21.17
N LEU A 153 1.92 8.07 20.67
CA LEU A 153 2.16 8.65 19.34
C LEU A 153 1.50 7.79 18.24
N CYS A 154 1.62 6.46 18.34
CA CYS A 154 0.97 5.56 17.41
C CYS A 154 -0.56 5.70 17.42
N ARG A 155 -1.17 5.85 18.59
CA ARG A 155 -2.61 6.12 18.73
C ARG A 155 -3.05 7.34 17.92
N ARG A 156 -2.20 8.36 17.84
CA ARG A 156 -2.48 9.63 17.14
C ARG A 156 -2.32 9.51 15.63
N CYS A 157 -1.21 8.97 15.16
CA CYS A 157 -0.86 8.98 13.73
C CYS A 157 -1.27 7.71 12.98
N VAL A 158 -1.19 6.53 13.61
CA VAL A 158 -1.55 5.24 12.98
C VAL A 158 -2.96 4.80 13.38
N GLY A 159 -3.25 4.76 14.68
CA GLY A 159 -4.57 4.50 15.20
C GLY A 159 -4.66 3.32 16.19
N VAL A 160 -5.90 3.03 16.61
CA VAL A 160 -6.20 2.06 17.68
C VAL A 160 -6.06 0.59 17.23
N PRO A 161 -6.40 0.16 16.00
CA PRO A 161 -6.41 -1.27 15.66
C PRO A 161 -5.09 -1.98 15.94
N ILE A 162 -3.97 -1.41 15.50
CA ILE A 162 -2.64 -1.99 15.75
C ILE A 162 -2.30 -2.03 17.25
N LEU A 163 -2.79 -1.04 18.01
CA LEU A 163 -2.57 -0.99 19.47
C LEU A 163 -3.40 -2.04 20.22
N CYS A 164 -4.57 -2.43 19.71
CA CYS A 164 -5.33 -3.55 20.27
C CYS A 164 -4.54 -4.86 20.13
N VAL A 165 -3.92 -5.09 18.97
CA VAL A 165 -3.06 -6.25 18.73
C VAL A 165 -1.84 -6.21 19.67
N LEU A 166 -1.13 -5.07 19.71
CA LEU A 166 0.00 -4.89 20.62
C LEU A 166 -0.38 -5.07 22.07
N GLY A 167 -1.50 -4.48 22.51
CA GLY A 167 -1.99 -4.59 23.89
C GLY A 167 -2.27 -6.02 24.31
N ALA A 168 -2.97 -6.78 23.46
CA ALA A 168 -3.22 -8.19 23.70
C ALA A 168 -1.92 -9.00 23.80
N LEU A 169 -0.96 -8.73 22.91
CA LEU A 169 0.34 -9.40 22.93
C LEU A 169 1.21 -8.99 24.13
N LEU A 170 1.18 -7.73 24.56
CA LEU A 170 1.89 -7.28 25.75
C LEU A 170 1.32 -7.96 27.01
N ILE A 171 -0.01 -8.05 27.14
CA ILE A 171 -0.65 -8.76 28.26
C ILE A 171 -0.25 -10.24 28.25
N TYR A 172 -0.30 -10.89 27.08
CA TYR A 172 0.12 -12.28 26.95
C TYR A 172 1.61 -12.47 27.27
N THR A 173 2.48 -11.57 26.80
CA THR A 173 3.92 -11.60 27.06
C THR A 173 4.18 -11.43 28.55
N PHE A 174 3.47 -10.54 29.21
CA PHE A 174 3.59 -10.32 30.66
C PHE A 174 3.17 -11.57 31.46
N TYR A 175 2.02 -12.15 31.10
CA TYR A 175 1.57 -13.40 31.72
C TYR A 175 2.58 -14.55 31.51
N ASN A 176 3.10 -14.70 30.28
CA ASN A 176 4.09 -15.71 29.95
C ASN A 176 5.40 -15.50 30.75
N GLN A 177 5.87 -14.25 30.89
CA GLN A 177 7.07 -13.96 31.67
C GLN A 177 6.89 -14.20 33.17
N LEU A 178 5.69 -13.96 33.72
CA LEU A 178 5.36 -14.28 35.12
C LEU A 178 5.38 -15.79 35.41
N SER A 179 5.05 -16.62 34.42
CA SER A 179 5.10 -18.08 34.57
C SER A 179 6.53 -18.61 34.74
N TYR A 180 7.52 -17.88 34.14
CA TYR A 180 8.94 -18.22 34.29
C TYR A 180 9.63 -17.49 35.45
N ASN A 181 9.17 -16.28 35.80
CA ASN A 181 9.74 -15.41 36.82
C ASN A 181 8.62 -14.87 37.71
N PRO A 182 8.40 -15.39 38.91
CA PRO A 182 7.29 -14.97 39.77
C PRO A 182 7.41 -13.52 40.26
N SER A 183 8.54 -12.86 40.09
CA SER A 183 8.71 -11.44 40.46
C SER A 183 8.19 -10.53 39.36
N LEU A 184 7.17 -9.70 39.65
CA LEU A 184 6.62 -8.65 38.79
C LEU A 184 7.69 -7.73 38.23
N TYR A 185 8.65 -7.32 39.03
CA TYR A 185 9.73 -6.44 38.63
C TYR A 185 10.65 -7.12 37.62
N GLN A 186 11.01 -8.39 37.80
CA GLN A 186 11.86 -9.12 36.89
C GLN A 186 11.16 -9.36 35.53
N ALA A 187 9.88 -9.68 35.56
CA ALA A 187 9.07 -9.81 34.34
C ALA A 187 9.03 -8.50 33.56
N LEU A 188 8.74 -7.37 34.21
CA LEU A 188 8.74 -6.04 33.60
C LEU A 188 10.13 -5.66 33.06
N LYS A 189 11.19 -5.89 33.83
CA LYS A 189 12.56 -5.64 33.46
C LYS A 189 12.93 -6.39 32.17
N ASN A 190 12.60 -7.67 32.10
CA ASN A 190 12.87 -8.51 30.91
C ASN A 190 12.11 -8.03 29.67
N ILE A 191 10.85 -7.67 29.83
CA ILE A 191 9.99 -7.16 28.74
C ILE A 191 10.57 -5.84 28.22
N VAL A 192 10.82 -4.87 29.10
CA VAL A 192 11.37 -3.57 28.73
C VAL A 192 12.74 -3.72 28.06
N TYR A 193 13.62 -4.56 28.61
CA TYR A 193 14.91 -4.81 28.00
C TYR A 193 14.78 -5.34 26.58
N LYS A 194 13.99 -6.42 26.40
CA LYS A 194 13.81 -7.07 25.10
C LYS A 194 13.10 -6.18 24.08
N LEU A 195 12.10 -5.42 24.49
CA LEU A 195 11.30 -4.61 23.56
C LEU A 195 11.91 -3.22 23.29
N PHE A 196 12.65 -2.61 24.20
CA PHE A 196 13.16 -1.26 24.02
C PHE A 196 14.64 -1.22 23.64
N TYR A 197 15.49 -2.06 24.26
CA TYR A 197 16.95 -1.99 24.16
C TYR A 197 17.56 -3.02 23.21
N THR A 198 16.77 -3.89 22.60
CA THR A 198 17.31 -4.90 21.66
C THR A 198 16.69 -4.77 20.26
N THR A 199 17.36 -5.37 19.29
CA THR A 199 16.88 -5.45 17.91
C THR A 199 15.64 -6.34 17.71
N ASN A 200 15.17 -7.01 18.77
CA ASN A 200 13.93 -7.78 18.77
C ASN A 200 12.69 -6.96 19.22
N GLY A 201 12.80 -5.63 19.24
CA GLY A 201 11.74 -4.75 19.69
C GLY A 201 11.60 -3.49 18.86
N VAL A 202 11.49 -2.34 19.53
CA VAL A 202 11.30 -1.03 18.90
C VAL A 202 12.34 -0.72 17.83
N ILE A 203 13.63 -1.02 18.06
CA ILE A 203 14.73 -0.81 17.11
C ILE A 203 14.99 -2.03 16.22
N GLY A 204 13.99 -2.86 16.01
CA GLY A 204 14.09 -4.08 15.21
C GLY A 204 14.22 -3.84 13.71
N THR A 205 14.23 -4.96 12.97
CA THR A 205 14.30 -4.97 11.49
C THR A 205 13.34 -3.97 10.82
N PRO A 206 12.07 -3.81 11.24
CA PRO A 206 11.18 -2.87 10.56
C PRO A 206 11.67 -1.42 10.62
N VAL A 207 12.19 -0.98 11.76
CA VAL A 207 12.71 0.39 11.91
C VAL A 207 14.04 0.55 11.16
N ASN A 208 14.89 -0.49 11.15
CA ASN A 208 16.12 -0.46 10.37
C ASN A 208 15.85 -0.29 8.87
N VAL A 209 14.92 -1.05 8.31
CA VAL A 209 14.50 -0.92 6.91
C VAL A 209 13.86 0.43 6.64
N CYS A 210 13.02 0.91 7.57
CA CYS A 210 12.39 2.23 7.45
C CYS A 210 13.45 3.34 7.34
N TYR A 211 14.42 3.35 8.24
CA TYR A 211 15.52 4.30 8.24
C TYR A 211 16.39 4.18 6.99
N THR A 212 16.76 2.96 6.62
CA THR A 212 17.78 2.71 5.58
C THR A 212 17.24 2.92 4.16
N TYR A 213 15.99 2.55 3.89
CA TYR A 213 15.43 2.56 2.54
C TYR A 213 14.15 3.37 2.44
N ILE A 214 13.14 3.07 3.28
CA ILE A 214 11.77 3.54 3.08
C ILE A 214 11.69 5.06 3.09
N VAL A 215 12.37 5.73 4.03
CA VAL A 215 12.34 7.20 4.14
C VAL A 215 12.85 7.86 2.86
N LEU A 216 13.92 7.35 2.25
CA LEU A 216 14.45 7.88 0.98
C LEU A 216 13.45 7.73 -0.17
N PHE A 217 12.75 6.59 -0.23
CA PHE A 217 11.73 6.36 -1.27
C PHE A 217 10.46 7.19 -1.04
N ILE A 218 10.08 7.44 0.21
CA ILE A 218 8.98 8.37 0.54
C ILE A 218 9.35 9.81 0.10
N ILE A 219 10.57 10.25 0.38
CA ILE A 219 11.07 11.55 -0.07
C ILE A 219 11.10 11.60 -1.61
N PHE A 220 11.60 10.55 -2.27
CA PHE A 220 11.59 10.44 -3.73
C PHE A 220 10.17 10.55 -4.31
N GLY A 221 9.21 9.81 -3.74
CA GLY A 221 7.80 9.90 -4.13
C GLY A 221 7.24 11.30 -4.00
N ALA A 222 7.51 11.98 -2.86
CA ALA A 222 7.08 13.35 -2.62
C ALA A 222 7.66 14.36 -3.63
N PHE A 223 8.92 14.19 -4.06
CA PHE A 223 9.48 14.99 -5.15
C PHE A 223 8.84 14.66 -6.49
N LEU A 224 8.65 13.38 -6.79
CA LEU A 224 8.09 12.94 -8.05
C LEU A 224 6.66 13.45 -8.26
N GLU A 225 5.82 13.45 -7.21
CA GLU A 225 4.47 14.03 -7.25
C GLU A 225 4.50 15.53 -7.62
N ARG A 226 5.51 16.28 -7.14
CA ARG A 226 5.64 17.72 -7.41
C ARG A 226 6.19 18.04 -8.80
N THR A 227 6.64 17.04 -9.58
CA THR A 227 7.07 17.22 -10.97
C THR A 227 5.93 17.27 -11.97
N GLY A 228 4.68 17.00 -11.56
CA GLY A 228 3.52 16.90 -12.45
C GLY A 228 3.38 15.55 -13.14
N ILE A 229 4.08 14.51 -12.67
CA ILE A 229 4.04 13.17 -13.29
C ILE A 229 2.65 12.56 -13.24
N ALA A 230 1.83 12.84 -12.20
CA ALA A 230 0.48 12.35 -12.08
C ALA A 230 -0.41 12.78 -13.25
N ASN A 231 -0.31 14.05 -13.65
CA ASN A 231 -1.02 14.58 -14.83
C ASN A 231 -0.57 13.91 -16.12
N PHE A 232 0.72 13.62 -16.24
CA PHE A 232 1.25 12.85 -17.37
C PHE A 232 0.70 11.42 -17.39
N PHE A 233 0.61 10.74 -16.26
CA PHE A 233 0.06 9.39 -16.16
C PHE A 233 -1.43 9.35 -16.53
N ILE A 234 -2.23 10.30 -16.08
CA ILE A 234 -3.64 10.43 -16.45
C ILE A 234 -3.78 10.69 -17.97
N ALA A 235 -2.96 11.57 -18.52
CA ALA A 235 -2.95 11.85 -19.95
C ALA A 235 -2.54 10.62 -20.78
N LEU A 236 -1.52 9.88 -20.34
CA LEU A 236 -1.09 8.63 -20.96
C LEU A 236 -2.20 7.56 -20.91
N ALA A 237 -2.82 7.37 -19.75
CA ALA A 237 -3.93 6.45 -19.59
C ALA A 237 -5.13 6.80 -20.48
N ASN A 238 -5.48 8.10 -20.58
CA ASN A 238 -6.50 8.60 -21.51
C ASN A 238 -6.19 8.23 -22.96
N ARG A 239 -4.94 8.37 -23.38
CA ARG A 239 -4.53 8.03 -24.75
C ARG A 239 -4.59 6.53 -25.01
N LEU A 240 -4.21 5.71 -24.04
CA LEU A 240 -4.15 4.24 -24.17
C LEU A 240 -5.54 3.58 -24.16
N ALA A 241 -6.45 4.02 -23.27
CA ALA A 241 -7.70 3.31 -23.01
C ALA A 241 -8.97 4.16 -23.17
N GLY A 242 -8.86 5.48 -23.22
CA GLY A 242 -10.00 6.40 -23.24
C GLY A 242 -10.98 6.18 -24.36
N TRP A 243 -10.53 5.78 -25.55
CA TRP A 243 -11.36 5.53 -26.75
C TRP A 243 -12.26 4.29 -26.65
N SER A 244 -11.93 3.36 -25.77
CA SER A 244 -12.64 2.08 -25.67
C SER A 244 -13.94 2.19 -24.87
N ALA A 245 -14.86 1.23 -25.01
CA ALA A 245 -16.08 1.19 -24.22
C ALA A 245 -15.76 1.28 -22.73
N GLY A 246 -16.41 2.23 -22.02
CA GLY A 246 -16.13 2.52 -20.63
C GLY A 246 -14.77 3.17 -20.39
N GLY A 247 -14.24 3.90 -21.38
CA GLY A 247 -12.91 4.52 -21.35
C GLY A 247 -12.53 5.18 -20.03
N PRO A 248 -13.34 6.09 -19.46
CA PRO A 248 -13.01 6.76 -18.20
C PRO A 248 -12.68 5.83 -17.03
N ALA A 249 -13.37 4.70 -16.87
CA ALA A 249 -13.09 3.76 -15.82
C ALA A 249 -11.79 2.96 -16.08
N LYS A 250 -11.50 2.64 -17.32
CA LYS A 250 -10.21 2.02 -17.72
C LYS A 250 -9.05 2.98 -17.55
N VAL A 251 -9.27 4.26 -17.82
CA VAL A 251 -8.30 5.33 -17.54
C VAL A 251 -8.02 5.40 -16.05
N ALA A 252 -9.05 5.34 -15.20
CA ALA A 252 -8.88 5.29 -13.75
C ALA A 252 -8.01 4.09 -13.34
N VAL A 253 -8.26 2.90 -13.87
CA VAL A 253 -7.46 1.69 -13.57
C VAL A 253 -5.98 1.88 -13.93
N ILE A 254 -5.69 2.36 -15.13
CA ILE A 254 -4.30 2.53 -15.60
C ILE A 254 -3.61 3.68 -14.86
N SER A 255 -4.27 4.84 -14.72
CA SER A 255 -3.66 6.00 -14.04
C SER A 255 -3.40 5.73 -12.57
N SER A 256 -4.35 5.05 -11.88
CA SER A 256 -4.16 4.69 -10.47
C SER A 256 -3.11 3.60 -10.27
N ALA A 257 -2.93 2.68 -11.24
CA ALA A 257 -1.80 1.76 -11.22
C ALA A 257 -0.46 2.50 -11.28
N LEU A 258 -0.34 3.46 -12.21
CA LEU A 258 0.88 4.24 -12.42
C LEU A 258 1.16 5.24 -11.29
N CYS A 259 0.14 5.89 -10.75
CA CYS A 259 0.30 6.81 -9.61
C CYS A 259 0.53 6.03 -8.31
N GLY A 260 -0.20 4.94 -8.11
CA GLY A 260 -0.14 4.11 -6.91
C GLY A 260 1.21 3.42 -6.71
N MET A 261 1.89 3.04 -7.82
CA MET A 261 3.25 2.48 -7.71
C MET A 261 4.26 3.48 -7.13
N VAL A 262 3.97 4.78 -7.19
CA VAL A 262 4.84 5.85 -6.66
C VAL A 262 4.41 6.26 -5.25
N SER A 263 3.10 6.44 -5.00
CA SER A 263 2.56 6.92 -3.73
C SER A 263 2.64 5.88 -2.61
N GLY A 264 2.44 4.60 -2.93
CA GLY A 264 2.44 3.51 -1.96
C GLY A 264 1.29 3.53 -0.94
N SER A 265 0.32 4.44 -1.08
CA SER A 265 -0.86 4.57 -0.20
C SER A 265 -2.14 4.37 -0.99
N SER A 266 -2.97 3.38 -0.60
CA SER A 266 -4.27 3.13 -1.22
C SER A 266 -5.23 4.31 -1.06
N VAL A 267 -5.33 4.86 0.14
CA VAL A 267 -6.23 5.98 0.44
C VAL A 267 -5.73 7.27 -0.22
N GLY A 268 -4.44 7.57 -0.07
CA GLY A 268 -3.82 8.76 -0.68
C GLY A 268 -3.99 8.77 -2.20
N ASN A 269 -3.72 7.62 -2.85
CA ASN A 269 -3.90 7.49 -4.30
C ASN A 269 -5.37 7.61 -4.72
N THR A 270 -6.30 6.97 -3.97
CA THR A 270 -7.75 7.09 -4.22
C THR A 270 -8.23 8.54 -4.19
N VAL A 271 -7.70 9.36 -3.29
CA VAL A 271 -8.09 10.78 -3.21
C VAL A 271 -7.44 11.59 -4.32
N THR A 272 -6.15 11.38 -4.58
CA THR A 272 -5.41 12.16 -5.59
C THR A 272 -5.92 11.89 -7.01
N THR A 273 -5.93 10.64 -7.46
CA THR A 273 -6.39 10.29 -8.81
C THR A 273 -7.91 10.32 -8.91
N GLY A 274 -8.62 9.88 -7.86
CA GLY A 274 -10.08 9.82 -7.82
C GLY A 274 -10.76 11.17 -7.85
N SER A 275 -10.10 12.24 -7.40
CA SER A 275 -10.61 13.60 -7.55
C SER A 275 -10.88 13.98 -9.02
N VAL A 276 -10.13 13.38 -9.96
CA VAL A 276 -10.27 13.59 -11.40
C VAL A 276 -11.08 12.47 -12.06
N THR A 277 -10.73 11.23 -11.76
CA THR A 277 -11.29 10.06 -12.47
C THR A 277 -12.72 9.73 -12.07
N ILE A 278 -13.10 9.87 -10.78
CA ILE A 278 -14.45 9.59 -10.30
C ILE A 278 -15.49 10.54 -10.96
N PRO A 279 -15.30 11.88 -10.98
CA PRO A 279 -16.18 12.76 -11.72
C PRO A 279 -16.29 12.43 -13.20
N MET A 280 -15.17 12.03 -13.84
CA MET A 280 -15.13 11.63 -15.24
C MET A 280 -15.97 10.36 -15.49
N MET A 281 -15.85 9.34 -14.63
CA MET A 281 -16.66 8.12 -14.70
C MET A 281 -18.16 8.41 -14.51
N LYS A 282 -18.51 9.27 -13.55
CA LYS A 282 -19.92 9.66 -13.31
C LYS A 282 -20.54 10.39 -14.49
N LYS A 283 -19.80 11.28 -15.15
CA LYS A 283 -20.26 11.98 -16.37
C LYS A 283 -20.55 11.01 -17.52
N THR A 284 -19.85 9.89 -17.58
CA THR A 284 -20.03 8.86 -18.63
C THR A 284 -21.22 7.93 -18.34
N GLY A 285 -21.77 7.96 -17.12
CA GLY A 285 -22.97 7.19 -16.76
C GLY A 285 -22.73 6.04 -15.79
N TYR A 286 -21.53 5.93 -15.18
CA TYR A 286 -21.29 4.97 -14.11
C TYR A 286 -21.99 5.40 -12.80
N HIS A 287 -22.53 4.42 -12.10
CA HIS A 287 -23.11 4.66 -10.77
C HIS A 287 -22.04 5.17 -9.77
N PRO A 288 -22.37 6.13 -8.89
CA PRO A 288 -21.41 6.67 -7.93
C PRO A 288 -20.68 5.61 -7.10
N ASP A 289 -21.41 4.62 -6.57
CA ASP A 289 -20.80 3.54 -5.76
C ASP A 289 -19.80 2.70 -6.56
N PHE A 290 -20.08 2.48 -7.85
CA PHE A 290 -19.18 1.74 -8.73
C PHE A 290 -17.96 2.58 -9.13
N ALA A 291 -18.13 3.86 -9.44
CA ALA A 291 -17.02 4.77 -9.77
C ALA A 291 -16.02 4.89 -8.60
N GLY A 292 -16.53 5.06 -7.37
CA GLY A 292 -15.70 5.07 -6.17
C GLY A 292 -15.00 3.73 -5.93
N ALA A 293 -15.67 2.62 -6.25
CA ALA A 293 -15.12 1.28 -6.09
C ALA A 293 -14.00 0.96 -7.09
N VAL A 294 -14.14 1.36 -8.36
CA VAL A 294 -13.09 1.21 -9.39
C VAL A 294 -11.81 1.91 -8.96
N GLU A 295 -11.95 3.16 -8.52
CA GLU A 295 -10.81 3.95 -8.08
C GLU A 295 -10.13 3.35 -6.85
N ALA A 296 -10.90 2.95 -5.84
CA ALA A 296 -10.36 2.34 -4.62
C ALA A 296 -9.65 1.00 -4.90
N ALA A 297 -10.24 0.13 -5.73
CA ALA A 297 -9.62 -1.12 -6.13
C ALA A 297 -8.32 -0.91 -6.91
N ALA A 298 -8.34 0.00 -7.90
CA ALA A 298 -7.15 0.31 -8.69
C ALA A 298 -6.03 0.93 -7.84
N SER A 299 -6.38 1.87 -6.95
CA SER A 299 -5.42 2.52 -6.03
C SER A 299 -4.78 1.53 -5.07
N THR A 300 -5.54 0.57 -4.55
CA THR A 300 -5.02 -0.49 -3.68
C THR A 300 -4.02 -1.38 -4.40
N GLY A 301 -4.28 -1.71 -5.67
CA GLY A 301 -3.37 -2.46 -6.52
C GLY A 301 -2.05 -1.75 -6.81
N GLY A 302 -2.01 -0.41 -6.71
CA GLY A 302 -0.77 0.35 -6.89
C GLY A 302 0.35 -0.09 -5.94
N GLN A 303 0.01 -0.57 -4.75
CA GLN A 303 0.99 -1.05 -3.76
C GLN A 303 1.68 -2.36 -4.14
N ILE A 304 1.14 -3.14 -5.06
CA ILE A 304 1.77 -4.36 -5.60
C ILE A 304 2.39 -4.14 -6.98
N MET A 305 2.24 -2.94 -7.55
CA MET A 305 2.72 -2.65 -8.91
C MET A 305 4.19 -2.21 -8.88
N PRO A 306 5.12 -2.97 -9.50
CA PRO A 306 6.51 -2.52 -9.65
C PRO A 306 6.58 -1.21 -10.44
N PRO A 307 7.63 -0.40 -10.26
CA PRO A 307 8.90 -0.71 -9.61
C PRO A 307 9.01 -0.36 -8.12
N ILE A 308 8.15 0.48 -7.52
CA ILE A 308 8.34 0.92 -6.13
C ILE A 308 7.50 0.12 -5.14
N MET A 309 6.27 -0.28 -5.50
CA MET A 309 5.41 -1.21 -4.74
C MET A 309 5.06 -0.77 -3.30
N GLY A 310 5.26 0.51 -2.96
CA GLY A 310 5.11 0.99 -1.59
C GLY A 310 6.17 0.47 -0.60
N ALA A 311 6.10 0.98 0.63
CA ALA A 311 7.11 0.74 1.67
C ALA A 311 7.22 -0.73 2.13
N ALA A 312 6.12 -1.49 2.07
CA ALA A 312 6.07 -2.88 2.52
C ALA A 312 6.94 -3.83 1.69
N ALA A 313 7.15 -3.53 0.39
CA ALA A 313 7.97 -4.38 -0.48
C ALA A 313 9.47 -4.35 -0.11
N PHE A 314 9.96 -3.26 0.46
CA PHE A 314 11.33 -3.20 0.99
C PHE A 314 11.50 -4.09 2.23
N LEU A 315 10.48 -4.10 3.09
CA LEU A 315 10.44 -5.03 4.22
C LEU A 315 10.36 -6.48 3.75
N MET A 316 9.59 -6.74 2.68
CA MET A 316 9.49 -8.07 2.09
C MET A 316 10.85 -8.55 1.58
N ALA A 317 11.61 -7.70 0.91
CA ALA A 317 12.96 -7.99 0.45
C ALA A 317 13.89 -8.37 1.62
N GLU A 318 13.86 -7.61 2.71
CA GLU A 318 14.64 -7.87 3.91
C GLU A 318 14.22 -9.15 4.63
N TYR A 319 12.92 -9.40 4.83
CA TYR A 319 12.44 -10.63 5.48
C TYR A 319 12.72 -11.90 4.68
N MET A 320 12.81 -11.79 3.36
CA MET A 320 13.15 -12.91 2.49
C MET A 320 14.66 -13.04 2.22
N ASP A 321 15.46 -12.07 2.68
CA ASP A 321 16.89 -11.97 2.35
C ASP A 321 17.15 -12.00 0.83
N LEU A 322 16.35 -11.22 0.09
CA LEU A 322 16.43 -11.14 -1.37
C LEU A 322 16.69 -9.70 -1.82
N PRO A 323 17.46 -9.49 -2.90
CA PRO A 323 17.58 -8.18 -3.52
C PRO A 323 16.20 -7.63 -3.93
N TYR A 324 15.95 -6.34 -3.67
CA TYR A 324 14.68 -5.70 -4.01
C TYR A 324 14.30 -5.86 -5.48
N ALA A 325 15.27 -5.75 -6.39
CA ALA A 325 15.03 -5.96 -7.82
C ALA A 325 14.44 -7.34 -8.12
N THR A 326 14.91 -8.38 -7.41
CA THR A 326 14.37 -9.73 -7.53
C THR A 326 12.91 -9.79 -7.07
N VAL A 327 12.58 -9.14 -5.95
CA VAL A 327 11.19 -9.05 -5.44
C VAL A 327 10.30 -8.31 -6.43
N ALA A 328 10.77 -7.19 -6.99
CA ALA A 328 10.04 -6.41 -7.97
C ALA A 328 9.74 -7.22 -9.25
N VAL A 329 10.72 -7.96 -9.78
CA VAL A 329 10.51 -8.83 -10.96
C VAL A 329 9.46 -9.91 -10.66
N LYS A 330 9.52 -10.54 -9.48
CA LYS A 330 8.55 -11.56 -9.07
C LYS A 330 7.12 -11.02 -8.91
N ALA A 331 6.96 -9.74 -8.62
CA ALA A 331 5.67 -9.08 -8.49
C ALA A 331 4.99 -8.77 -9.83
N ILE A 332 5.72 -8.74 -10.95
CA ILE A 332 5.18 -8.25 -12.25
C ILE A 332 3.95 -9.05 -12.68
N LEU A 333 4.06 -10.38 -12.77
CA LEU A 333 2.95 -11.20 -13.27
C LEU A 333 1.71 -11.15 -12.37
N PRO A 334 1.82 -11.31 -11.03
CA PRO A 334 0.69 -11.15 -10.13
C PRO A 334 0.04 -9.77 -10.20
N ALA A 335 0.82 -8.69 -10.30
CA ALA A 335 0.31 -7.34 -10.42
C ALA A 335 -0.45 -7.13 -11.75
N VAL A 336 0.11 -7.59 -12.87
CA VAL A 336 -0.56 -7.53 -14.18
C VAL A 336 -1.89 -8.28 -14.16
N LEU A 337 -1.94 -9.47 -13.56
CA LEU A 337 -3.18 -10.24 -13.42
C LEU A 337 -4.22 -9.52 -12.56
N TYR A 338 -3.79 -8.87 -11.47
CA TYR A 338 -4.66 -8.08 -10.63
C TYR A 338 -5.35 -6.95 -11.43
N PHE A 339 -4.55 -6.11 -12.10
CA PHE A 339 -5.08 -4.99 -12.87
C PHE A 339 -5.90 -5.44 -14.08
N THR A 340 -5.52 -6.56 -14.71
CA THR A 340 -6.29 -7.15 -15.80
C THR A 340 -7.67 -7.60 -15.31
N GLY A 341 -7.78 -8.17 -14.10
CA GLY A 341 -9.05 -8.53 -13.50
C GLY A 341 -9.99 -7.33 -13.31
N ILE A 342 -9.48 -6.21 -12.78
CA ILE A 342 -10.27 -4.98 -12.66
C ILE A 342 -10.65 -4.45 -14.03
N PHE A 343 -9.71 -4.44 -14.99
CA PHE A 343 -9.93 -3.96 -16.34
C PHE A 343 -11.03 -4.76 -17.08
N ILE A 344 -11.04 -6.09 -16.91
CA ILE A 344 -12.09 -6.98 -17.45
C ILE A 344 -13.44 -6.64 -16.80
N SER A 345 -13.51 -6.56 -15.47
CA SER A 345 -14.77 -6.26 -14.76
C SER A 345 -15.35 -4.91 -15.19
N VAL A 346 -14.51 -3.88 -15.26
CA VAL A 346 -14.90 -2.55 -15.75
C VAL A 346 -15.37 -2.59 -17.21
N HIS A 347 -14.72 -3.38 -18.06
CA HIS A 347 -15.12 -3.53 -19.45
C HIS A 347 -16.51 -4.20 -19.58
N LEU A 348 -16.73 -5.27 -18.81
CA LEU A 348 -18.00 -6.00 -18.82
C LEU A 348 -19.15 -5.12 -18.30
N GLU A 349 -18.94 -4.37 -17.21
CA GLU A 349 -19.96 -3.43 -16.71
C GLU A 349 -20.23 -2.31 -17.72
N ALA A 350 -19.19 -1.76 -18.37
CA ALA A 350 -19.37 -0.77 -19.44
C ALA A 350 -20.23 -1.29 -20.61
N LYS A 351 -19.96 -2.53 -21.04
CA LYS A 351 -20.74 -3.17 -22.10
C LYS A 351 -22.19 -3.43 -21.67
N LYS A 352 -22.39 -3.87 -20.43
CA LYS A 352 -23.70 -4.11 -19.83
C LYS A 352 -24.53 -2.84 -19.76
N LEU A 353 -23.92 -1.68 -19.49
CA LEU A 353 -24.56 -0.37 -19.43
C LEU A 353 -24.61 0.35 -20.80
N GLY A 354 -23.99 -0.20 -21.84
CA GLY A 354 -23.93 0.43 -23.17
C GLY A 354 -23.07 1.69 -23.23
N LEU A 355 -22.09 1.85 -22.34
CA LEU A 355 -21.25 3.06 -22.26
C LEU A 355 -20.24 3.12 -23.40
N LYS A 356 -20.08 4.33 -23.95
CA LYS A 356 -19.11 4.62 -25.01
C LYS A 356 -17.79 5.11 -24.42
N GLY A 357 -16.74 5.12 -25.24
CA GLY A 357 -15.47 5.75 -24.90
C GLY A 357 -15.49 7.26 -25.12
N LEU A 358 -14.38 7.91 -24.78
CA LEU A 358 -14.15 9.33 -25.07
C LEU A 358 -14.01 9.57 -26.58
N SER A 359 -14.41 10.75 -27.04
CA SER A 359 -14.23 11.16 -28.43
C SER A 359 -12.74 11.38 -28.74
N LYS A 360 -12.36 11.31 -30.03
CA LYS A 360 -10.96 11.54 -30.44
C LYS A 360 -10.45 12.94 -30.07
N ASP A 361 -11.34 13.92 -30.01
CA ASP A 361 -11.02 15.31 -29.70
C ASP A 361 -10.77 15.56 -28.21
N GLU A 362 -11.31 14.69 -27.36
CA GLU A 362 -11.10 14.72 -25.90
C GLU A 362 -9.82 14.01 -25.47
N MET A 363 -9.14 13.32 -26.37
CA MET A 363 -7.94 12.56 -26.05
C MET A 363 -6.66 13.37 -26.29
N PRO A 364 -5.65 13.29 -25.40
CA PRO A 364 -4.35 13.92 -25.60
C PRO A 364 -3.66 13.43 -26.89
N LYS A 365 -2.97 14.32 -27.60
CA LYS A 365 -2.19 13.98 -28.79
C LYS A 365 -0.89 13.27 -28.41
N TRP A 366 -0.42 12.32 -29.23
CA TRP A 366 0.87 11.65 -29.01
C TRP A 366 2.04 12.63 -28.96
N SER A 367 2.02 13.70 -29.75
CA SER A 367 3.06 14.73 -29.72
C SER A 367 3.23 15.37 -28.35
N PHE A 368 2.13 15.63 -27.63
CA PHE A 368 2.15 16.15 -26.26
C PHE A 368 2.78 15.15 -25.28
N LEU A 369 2.43 13.87 -25.38
CA LEU A 369 2.97 12.82 -24.51
C LEU A 369 4.47 12.61 -24.76
N LEU A 370 4.90 12.56 -26.00
CA LEU A 370 6.32 12.41 -26.37
C LEU A 370 7.17 13.59 -25.90
N GLN A 371 6.64 14.81 -25.98
CA GLN A 371 7.32 15.99 -25.44
C GLN A 371 7.51 15.96 -23.93
N LYS A 372 6.65 15.21 -23.19
CA LYS A 372 6.69 15.11 -21.72
C LYS A 372 7.26 13.80 -21.21
N ILE A 373 7.74 12.92 -22.07
CA ILE A 373 8.26 11.60 -21.70
C ILE A 373 9.45 11.69 -20.73
N TYR A 374 10.18 12.81 -20.76
CA TYR A 374 11.29 13.06 -19.84
C TYR A 374 10.88 13.08 -18.35
N LEU A 375 9.58 13.28 -18.05
CA LEU A 375 9.06 13.18 -16.69
C LEU A 375 9.23 11.77 -16.09
N LEU A 376 9.38 10.75 -16.94
CA LEU A 376 9.67 9.38 -16.50
C LEU A 376 11.15 9.15 -16.18
N ALA A 377 12.05 10.07 -16.56
CA ALA A 377 13.49 9.87 -16.42
C ALA A 377 13.95 9.53 -14.98
N PRO A 378 13.45 10.17 -13.90
CA PRO A 378 13.83 9.81 -12.55
C PRO A 378 13.43 8.37 -12.18
N LEU A 379 12.25 7.92 -12.66
CA LEU A 379 11.74 6.59 -12.43
C LEU A 379 12.55 5.52 -13.19
N VAL A 380 12.82 5.79 -14.47
CA VAL A 380 13.65 4.92 -15.32
C VAL A 380 15.06 4.80 -14.75
N LEU A 381 15.65 5.93 -14.30
CA LEU A 381 16.96 5.95 -13.67
C LEU A 381 16.98 5.12 -12.38
N LEU A 382 15.95 5.24 -11.54
CA LEU A 382 15.80 4.43 -10.33
C LEU A 382 15.80 2.94 -10.67
N VAL A 383 14.93 2.54 -11.59
CA VAL A 383 14.80 1.14 -12.02
C VAL A 383 16.14 0.61 -12.56
N TRP A 384 16.80 1.39 -13.40
CA TRP A 384 18.08 1.00 -13.96
C TRP A 384 19.17 0.83 -12.90
N LEU A 385 19.31 1.79 -11.97
CA LEU A 385 20.31 1.74 -10.89
C LEU A 385 20.05 0.55 -9.94
N VAL A 386 18.80 0.32 -9.57
CA VAL A 386 18.44 -0.78 -8.65
C VAL A 386 18.60 -2.13 -9.35
N SER A 387 18.21 -2.26 -10.61
CA SER A 387 18.29 -3.52 -11.36
C SER A 387 19.71 -3.90 -11.78
N SER A 388 20.57 -2.90 -12.02
CA SER A 388 21.97 -3.16 -12.36
C SER A 388 22.81 -3.72 -11.22
N GLY A 389 22.36 -3.54 -9.96
CA GLY A 389 23.12 -3.94 -8.77
C GLY A 389 24.46 -3.19 -8.60
N ALA A 390 24.74 -2.19 -9.45
CA ALA A 390 26.01 -1.47 -9.46
C ALA A 390 26.20 -0.55 -8.25
N LYS A 391 25.09 -0.15 -7.62
CA LYS A 391 25.07 0.77 -6.46
C LYS A 391 24.09 0.29 -5.41
N THR A 392 24.27 0.78 -4.18
CA THR A 392 23.32 0.51 -3.10
C THR A 392 21.95 1.14 -3.39
N MET A 393 20.90 0.56 -2.81
CA MET A 393 19.53 1.10 -2.95
C MET A 393 19.41 2.54 -2.44
N GLN A 394 20.11 2.86 -1.34
CA GLN A 394 20.16 4.21 -0.77
C GLN A 394 20.73 5.23 -1.76
N PHE A 395 21.86 4.89 -2.36
CA PHE A 395 22.50 5.73 -3.36
C PHE A 395 21.59 5.91 -4.60
N SER A 396 20.98 4.83 -5.05
CA SER A 396 20.03 4.85 -6.18
C SER A 396 18.83 5.76 -5.93
N ALA A 397 18.25 5.72 -4.73
CA ALA A 397 17.17 6.60 -4.32
C ALA A 397 17.62 8.07 -4.26
N ALA A 398 18.77 8.36 -3.67
CA ALA A 398 19.29 9.72 -3.56
C ALA A 398 19.59 10.35 -4.92
N VAL A 399 20.20 9.60 -5.84
CA VAL A 399 20.45 10.07 -7.23
C VAL A 399 19.13 10.28 -7.97
N SER A 400 18.13 9.44 -7.73
CA SER A 400 16.81 9.59 -8.35
C SER A 400 16.03 10.79 -7.80
N ILE A 401 16.23 11.17 -6.53
CA ILE A 401 15.72 12.44 -5.95
C ILE A 401 16.34 13.63 -6.70
N LEU A 402 17.66 13.62 -6.90
CA LEU A 402 18.33 14.68 -7.66
C LEU A 402 17.81 14.76 -9.10
N ALA A 403 17.62 13.61 -9.77
CA ALA A 403 17.03 13.56 -11.10
C ALA A 403 15.60 14.12 -11.11
N ALA A 404 14.77 13.83 -10.11
CA ALA A 404 13.42 14.37 -9.98
C ALA A 404 13.44 15.90 -9.81
N ILE A 405 14.40 16.44 -9.05
CA ILE A 405 14.60 17.89 -8.92
C ILE A 405 14.96 18.52 -10.26
N ILE A 406 15.92 17.96 -10.99
CA ILE A 406 16.36 18.46 -12.30
C ILE A 406 15.20 18.45 -13.29
N VAL A 407 14.49 17.32 -13.39
CA VAL A 407 13.33 17.15 -14.27
C VAL A 407 12.21 18.12 -13.91
N GLY A 408 11.97 18.33 -12.61
CA GLY A 408 10.98 19.29 -12.13
C GLY A 408 11.29 20.74 -12.48
N PHE A 409 12.57 21.12 -12.52
CA PHE A 409 12.99 22.45 -13.01
C PHE A 409 12.77 22.60 -14.52
N LEU A 410 12.89 21.53 -15.29
CA LEU A 410 12.70 21.53 -16.75
C LEU A 410 11.22 21.56 -17.14
N ASN A 411 10.29 21.15 -16.27
CA ASN A 411 8.86 21.14 -16.58
C ASN A 411 8.30 22.56 -16.60
N LYS A 412 8.01 23.07 -17.79
CA LYS A 412 7.50 24.45 -17.97
C LYS A 412 6.08 24.64 -17.43
N ASP A 413 5.25 23.60 -17.44
CA ASP A 413 3.84 23.70 -17.02
C ASP A 413 3.68 23.69 -15.49
N GLU A 414 4.49 22.87 -14.81
CA GLU A 414 4.48 22.73 -13.35
C GLU A 414 5.88 22.88 -12.76
N ARG A 415 6.56 23.97 -13.11
CA ARG A 415 7.95 24.17 -12.73
C ARG A 415 8.16 24.01 -11.23
N LEU A 416 9.18 23.26 -10.87
CA LEU A 416 9.62 23.12 -9.48
C LEU A 416 10.25 24.46 -9.05
N THR A 417 9.77 24.97 -7.89
CA THR A 417 10.30 26.18 -7.26
C THR A 417 10.95 25.82 -5.93
N PHE A 418 11.77 26.70 -5.36
CA PHE A 418 12.34 26.47 -4.02
C PHE A 418 11.25 26.20 -2.97
N LYS A 419 10.08 26.85 -3.08
CA LYS A 419 8.94 26.59 -2.22
C LYS A 419 8.43 25.15 -2.38
N LYS A 420 8.28 24.65 -3.62
CA LYS A 420 7.88 23.26 -3.90
C LYS A 420 8.91 22.24 -3.43
N ILE A 421 10.22 22.54 -3.48
CA ILE A 421 11.28 21.70 -2.91
C ILE A 421 11.13 21.62 -1.39
N PHE A 422 10.94 22.74 -0.72
CA PHE A 422 10.69 22.78 0.71
C PHE A 422 9.45 21.94 1.09
N GLU A 423 8.35 22.12 0.36
CA GLU A 423 7.12 21.34 0.55
C GLU A 423 7.28 19.85 0.26
N ALA A 424 8.12 19.45 -0.71
CA ALA A 424 8.41 18.05 -1.00
C ALA A 424 9.19 17.39 0.16
N LEU A 425 10.22 18.06 0.68
CA LEU A 425 10.98 17.58 1.83
C LEU A 425 10.09 17.50 3.09
N GLU A 426 9.21 18.47 3.29
CA GLU A 426 8.23 18.46 4.38
C GLU A 426 7.25 17.28 4.25
N ALA A 427 6.70 17.05 3.05
CA ALA A 427 5.79 15.95 2.78
C ALA A 427 6.49 14.60 2.99
N GLY A 428 7.75 14.48 2.54
CA GLY A 428 8.59 13.31 2.80
C GLY A 428 8.79 13.03 4.28
N ALA A 429 9.05 14.07 5.09
CA ALA A 429 9.16 13.94 6.54
C ALA A 429 7.84 13.47 7.17
N LYS A 430 6.71 14.04 6.79
CA LYS A 430 5.38 13.64 7.29
C LYS A 430 5.07 12.16 7.02
N GLY A 431 5.29 11.70 5.79
CA GLY A 431 5.12 10.29 5.44
C GLY A 431 6.08 9.37 6.21
N ALA A 432 7.32 9.80 6.42
CA ALA A 432 8.31 9.03 7.18
C ALA A 432 7.93 8.86 8.67
N ILE A 433 7.25 9.84 9.29
CA ILE A 433 6.85 9.76 10.70
C ILE A 433 5.86 8.61 10.91
N THR A 434 4.78 8.56 10.14
CA THR A 434 3.73 7.54 10.29
C THR A 434 4.27 6.15 10.05
N VAL A 435 5.07 5.99 8.99
CA VAL A 435 5.70 4.71 8.66
C VAL A 435 6.70 4.30 9.73
N GLY A 436 7.55 5.23 10.23
CA GLY A 436 8.52 4.94 11.28
C GLY A 436 7.87 4.53 12.60
N VAL A 437 6.81 5.21 13.03
CA VAL A 437 6.03 4.83 14.21
C VAL A 437 5.36 3.47 14.02
N ALA A 438 4.77 3.23 12.86
CA ALA A 438 4.15 1.96 12.53
C ALA A 438 5.17 0.80 12.55
N CYS A 439 6.37 1.02 11.98
CA CYS A 439 7.47 0.06 12.02
C CYS A 439 7.97 -0.22 13.45
N ALA A 440 8.06 0.80 14.30
CA ALA A 440 8.47 0.62 15.69
C ALA A 440 7.46 -0.22 16.50
N ILE A 441 6.16 0.03 16.30
CA ILE A 441 5.09 -0.78 16.91
C ILE A 441 5.08 -2.20 16.36
N ALA A 442 5.24 -2.37 15.03
CA ALA A 442 5.34 -3.70 14.43
C ALA A 442 6.56 -4.47 14.93
N GLY A 443 7.69 -3.79 15.15
CA GLY A 443 8.86 -4.37 15.80
C GLY A 443 8.57 -4.86 17.23
N MET A 444 7.80 -4.10 18.01
CA MET A 444 7.37 -4.56 19.35
C MET A 444 6.43 -5.78 19.26
N ILE A 445 5.49 -5.80 18.31
CA ILE A 445 4.61 -6.96 18.08
C ILE A 445 5.44 -8.20 17.75
N ALA A 446 6.37 -8.09 16.80
CA ALA A 446 7.28 -9.19 16.46
C ALA A 446 8.13 -9.62 17.65
N GLY A 447 8.59 -8.67 18.48
CA GLY A 447 9.31 -8.93 19.72
C GLY A 447 8.49 -9.72 20.74
N CYS A 448 7.22 -9.35 20.95
CA CYS A 448 6.31 -10.09 21.82
C CYS A 448 6.14 -11.55 21.34
N ILE A 449 5.93 -11.74 20.04
CA ILE A 449 5.75 -13.06 19.42
C ILE A 449 7.02 -13.91 19.58
N THR A 450 8.18 -13.32 19.35
CA THR A 450 9.48 -14.01 19.50
C THR A 450 9.76 -14.39 20.96
N VAL A 451 9.53 -13.46 21.90
CA VAL A 451 9.78 -13.64 23.33
C VAL A 451 8.90 -14.73 23.94
N THR A 452 7.68 -14.87 23.46
CA THR A 452 6.68 -15.84 23.97
C THR A 452 6.68 -17.17 23.24
N GLY A 453 7.35 -17.26 22.08
CA GLY A 453 7.24 -18.42 21.20
C GLY A 453 5.86 -18.61 20.57
N LEU A 454 5.01 -17.57 20.59
CA LEU A 454 3.63 -17.61 20.09
C LEU A 454 3.55 -18.03 18.61
N ALA A 455 4.55 -17.67 17.81
CA ALA A 455 4.61 -18.09 16.42
C ALA A 455 4.53 -19.63 16.29
N SER A 456 5.31 -20.36 17.09
CA SER A 456 5.31 -21.83 17.05
C SER A 456 3.96 -22.43 17.48
N ILE A 457 3.29 -21.79 18.46
CA ILE A 457 1.96 -22.22 18.93
C ILE A 457 0.92 -22.03 17.82
N LEU A 458 0.90 -20.86 17.18
CA LEU A 458 -0.01 -20.54 16.07
C LEU A 458 0.22 -21.44 14.86
N ILE A 459 1.49 -21.64 14.50
CA ILE A 459 1.87 -22.52 13.38
C ILE A 459 1.33 -23.93 13.65
N ASN A 460 1.59 -24.52 14.82
CA ASN A 460 1.16 -25.86 15.15
C ASN A 460 -0.37 -25.99 15.17
N ALA A 461 -1.07 -24.99 15.74
CA ALA A 461 -2.54 -24.98 15.79
C ALA A 461 -3.15 -24.97 14.38
N ILE A 462 -2.65 -24.09 13.48
CA ILE A 462 -3.19 -23.99 12.11
C ILE A 462 -2.83 -25.25 11.29
N VAL A 463 -1.61 -25.75 11.42
CA VAL A 463 -1.20 -26.98 10.72
C VAL A 463 -2.02 -28.18 11.20
N GLN A 464 -2.32 -28.29 12.50
CA GLN A 464 -3.19 -29.34 13.03
C GLN A 464 -4.63 -29.21 12.53
N LEU A 465 -5.19 -27.99 12.51
CA LEU A 465 -6.54 -27.72 12.01
C LEU A 465 -6.64 -27.98 10.48
N ALA A 466 -5.61 -27.62 9.72
CA ALA A 466 -5.55 -27.86 8.29
C ALA A 466 -5.43 -29.36 7.95
N GLY A 467 -4.81 -30.15 8.86
CA GLY A 467 -4.52 -31.57 8.60
C GLY A 467 -3.73 -31.76 7.31
N SER A 468 -4.17 -32.69 6.45
CA SER A 468 -3.59 -32.90 5.11
C SER A 468 -4.10 -31.91 4.05
N ALA A 469 -5.13 -31.11 4.36
CA ALA A 469 -5.77 -30.21 3.41
C ALA A 469 -5.11 -28.82 3.40
N THR A 470 -4.04 -28.67 2.60
CA THR A 470 -3.29 -27.40 2.46
C THR A 470 -4.17 -26.22 2.07
N PHE A 471 -5.27 -26.47 1.32
CA PHE A 471 -6.24 -25.42 0.94
C PHE A 471 -6.93 -24.80 2.15
N ILE A 472 -7.28 -25.59 3.16
CA ILE A 472 -7.88 -25.09 4.42
C ILE A 472 -6.89 -24.18 5.15
N GLY A 473 -5.62 -24.57 5.20
CA GLY A 473 -4.57 -23.74 5.79
C GLY A 473 -4.39 -22.40 5.09
N LEU A 474 -4.46 -22.38 3.75
CA LEU A 474 -4.44 -21.15 2.97
C LEU A 474 -5.65 -20.25 3.30
N ILE A 475 -6.87 -20.81 3.40
CA ILE A 475 -8.08 -20.05 3.77
C ILE A 475 -7.96 -19.48 5.18
N LEU A 476 -7.52 -20.29 6.15
CA LEU A 476 -7.33 -19.81 7.53
C LEU A 476 -6.30 -18.69 7.61
N THR A 477 -5.18 -18.84 6.87
CA THR A 477 -4.16 -17.80 6.79
C THR A 477 -4.69 -16.54 6.12
N MET A 478 -5.46 -16.65 5.03
CA MET A 478 -6.13 -15.53 4.38
C MET A 478 -7.03 -14.75 5.35
N VAL A 479 -7.91 -15.46 6.05
CA VAL A 479 -8.83 -14.84 7.03
C VAL A 479 -8.03 -14.15 8.14
N CYS A 480 -6.99 -14.79 8.65
CA CYS A 480 -6.11 -14.21 9.66
C CYS A 480 -5.46 -12.91 9.14
N CYS A 481 -4.92 -12.91 7.91
CA CYS A 481 -4.33 -11.74 7.30
C CYS A 481 -5.32 -10.59 7.12
N ILE A 482 -6.52 -10.87 6.62
CA ILE A 482 -7.56 -9.84 6.44
C ILE A 482 -7.95 -9.24 7.79
N VAL A 483 -8.16 -10.07 8.82
CA VAL A 483 -8.55 -9.59 10.16
C VAL A 483 -7.44 -8.75 10.80
N LEU A 484 -6.19 -9.20 10.73
CA LEU A 484 -5.04 -8.46 11.26
C LEU A 484 -4.76 -7.18 10.47
N GLY A 485 -5.11 -7.16 9.19
CA GLY A 485 -4.91 -6.03 8.29
C GLY A 485 -5.91 -4.89 8.43
N MET A 486 -7.05 -5.13 9.07
CA MET A 486 -8.12 -4.13 9.15
C MET A 486 -7.70 -2.85 9.85
N GLY A 487 -7.63 -1.75 9.09
CA GLY A 487 -7.34 -0.41 9.61
C GLY A 487 -5.92 -0.19 10.12
N VAL A 488 -4.99 -1.01 9.66
CA VAL A 488 -3.55 -0.91 9.93
C VAL A 488 -2.85 -0.45 8.65
N PRO A 489 -1.91 0.51 8.70
CA PRO A 489 -1.13 0.89 7.52
C PRO A 489 -0.40 -0.31 6.92
N THR A 490 -0.32 -0.37 5.59
CA THR A 490 0.19 -1.53 4.84
C THR A 490 1.56 -2.01 5.29
N THR A 491 2.46 -1.08 5.61
CA THR A 491 3.83 -1.39 6.08
C THR A 491 3.82 -2.15 7.40
N ALA A 492 3.08 -1.65 8.40
CA ALA A 492 2.95 -2.29 9.70
C ALA A 492 2.19 -3.62 9.61
N ASN A 493 1.14 -3.62 8.80
CA ASN A 493 0.35 -4.80 8.52
C ASN A 493 1.23 -5.94 7.96
N TYR A 494 2.03 -5.64 6.95
CA TYR A 494 2.95 -6.62 6.39
C TYR A 494 3.96 -7.15 7.44
N CYS A 495 4.54 -6.28 8.29
CA CYS A 495 5.46 -6.70 9.34
C CYS A 495 4.82 -7.72 10.30
N ILE A 496 3.57 -7.46 10.71
CA ILE A 496 2.82 -8.37 11.58
C ILE A 496 2.62 -9.71 10.88
N MET A 497 2.15 -9.69 9.65
CA MET A 497 1.86 -10.91 8.89
C MET A 497 3.12 -11.70 8.50
N ALA A 498 4.21 -11.02 8.17
CA ALA A 498 5.49 -11.65 7.90
C ALA A 498 6.03 -12.42 9.12
N SER A 499 5.75 -11.90 10.32
CA SER A 499 6.18 -12.52 11.58
C SER A 499 5.22 -13.58 12.11
N THR A 500 3.93 -13.55 11.73
CA THR A 500 2.89 -14.45 12.25
C THR A 500 2.38 -15.45 11.23
N CYS A 501 1.95 -14.96 10.07
CA CYS A 501 1.23 -15.72 9.06
C CYS A 501 2.14 -16.36 8.00
N ALA A 502 3.19 -15.67 7.55
CA ALA A 502 4.10 -16.23 6.55
C ALA A 502 4.81 -17.51 7.03
N PRO A 503 5.30 -17.61 8.29
CA PRO A 503 5.89 -18.85 8.80
C PRO A 503 4.95 -20.06 8.80
N ILE A 504 3.62 -19.83 8.90
CA ILE A 504 2.61 -20.88 8.82
C ILE A 504 2.66 -21.56 7.45
N LEU A 505 2.61 -20.74 6.39
CA LEU A 505 2.65 -21.23 5.01
C LEU A 505 3.97 -21.92 4.67
N ILE A 506 5.08 -21.37 5.17
CA ILE A 506 6.41 -21.99 5.01
C ILE A 506 6.45 -23.37 5.67
N LYS A 507 5.90 -23.52 6.88
CA LYS A 507 5.81 -24.78 7.59
C LYS A 507 4.90 -25.79 6.87
N MET A 508 3.89 -25.32 6.15
CA MET A 508 3.02 -26.13 5.31
C MET A 508 3.68 -26.55 3.99
N GLY A 509 4.92 -26.14 3.73
CA GLY A 509 5.69 -26.52 2.54
C GLY A 509 5.60 -25.55 1.36
N PHE A 510 4.96 -24.39 1.53
CA PHE A 510 4.95 -23.36 0.48
C PHE A 510 6.30 -22.65 0.39
N PRO A 511 6.77 -22.28 -0.82
CA PRO A 511 8.01 -21.53 -0.99
C PRO A 511 7.98 -20.19 -0.24
N LEU A 512 9.14 -19.77 0.29
CA LEU A 512 9.31 -18.53 1.03
C LEU A 512 8.69 -17.32 0.31
N VAL A 513 9.00 -17.16 -0.98
CA VAL A 513 8.49 -16.07 -1.80
C VAL A 513 6.96 -16.12 -1.90
N ALA A 514 6.38 -17.28 -2.18
CA ALA A 514 4.93 -17.44 -2.29
C ALA A 514 4.23 -17.14 -0.96
N ALA A 515 4.80 -17.58 0.17
CA ALA A 515 4.25 -17.30 1.50
C ALA A 515 4.23 -15.79 1.80
N HIS A 516 5.33 -15.07 1.54
CA HIS A 516 5.41 -13.62 1.78
C HIS A 516 4.53 -12.81 0.83
N PHE A 517 4.46 -13.17 -0.46
CA PHE A 517 3.52 -12.53 -1.39
C PHE A 517 2.06 -12.82 -1.02
N PHE A 518 1.74 -14.03 -0.56
CA PHE A 518 0.39 -14.40 -0.14
C PHE A 518 -0.10 -13.50 1.01
N VAL A 519 0.68 -13.39 2.07
CA VAL A 519 0.30 -12.56 3.22
C VAL A 519 0.27 -11.08 2.87
N PHE A 520 1.14 -10.62 1.98
CA PHE A 520 1.14 -9.24 1.51
C PHE A 520 -0.13 -8.89 0.73
N TYR A 521 -0.55 -9.75 -0.21
CA TYR A 521 -1.79 -9.55 -0.97
C TYR A 521 -3.01 -9.46 -0.07
N PHE A 522 -3.16 -10.38 0.89
CA PHE A 522 -4.31 -10.33 1.82
C PHE A 522 -4.21 -9.18 2.82
N GLY A 523 -3.01 -8.69 3.08
CA GLY A 523 -2.78 -7.47 3.83
C GLY A 523 -3.35 -6.23 3.14
N ILE A 524 -3.05 -6.04 1.87
CA ILE A 524 -3.49 -4.85 1.14
C ILE A 524 -4.99 -4.86 0.81
N VAL A 525 -5.58 -6.02 0.52
CA VAL A 525 -7.03 -6.08 0.22
C VAL A 525 -7.91 -5.75 1.42
N ALA A 526 -7.38 -5.76 2.63
CA ALA A 526 -8.09 -5.31 3.82
C ALA A 526 -8.53 -3.83 3.70
N ASP A 527 -7.80 -3.00 2.93
CA ASP A 527 -8.13 -1.58 2.67
C ASP A 527 -9.37 -1.38 1.79
N ILE A 528 -9.84 -2.40 1.10
CA ILE A 528 -11.03 -2.36 0.25
C ILE A 528 -12.12 -3.32 0.72
N THR A 529 -11.85 -4.15 1.73
CA THR A 529 -12.79 -5.16 2.22
C THR A 529 -13.58 -4.65 3.42
N PRO A 530 -14.93 -4.61 3.38
CA PRO A 530 -15.73 -4.30 4.54
C PRO A 530 -15.45 -5.26 5.72
N PRO A 531 -15.55 -4.79 6.98
CA PRO A 531 -16.21 -3.54 7.41
C PRO A 531 -15.29 -2.30 7.47
N VAL A 532 -13.98 -2.40 7.27
CA VAL A 532 -13.06 -1.27 7.44
C VAL A 532 -12.84 -0.49 6.15
N ALA A 533 -12.49 -1.14 5.05
CA ALA A 533 -12.46 -0.65 3.66
C ALA A 533 -12.09 0.84 3.45
N LEU A 534 -11.00 1.34 4.06
CA LEU A 534 -10.67 2.77 4.12
C LEU A 534 -10.58 3.44 2.74
N ALA A 535 -9.93 2.78 1.77
CA ALA A 535 -9.80 3.31 0.41
C ALA A 535 -11.17 3.39 -0.29
N ALA A 536 -12.03 2.37 -0.11
CA ALA A 536 -13.38 2.38 -0.69
C ALA A 536 -14.26 3.47 -0.06
N TYR A 537 -14.10 3.74 1.23
CA TYR A 537 -14.83 4.80 1.91
C TYR A 537 -14.38 6.19 1.45
N ALA A 538 -13.08 6.38 1.21
CA ALA A 538 -12.56 7.60 0.59
C ALA A 538 -13.13 7.80 -0.83
N GLY A 539 -13.11 6.75 -1.65
CA GLY A 539 -13.70 6.78 -3.00
C GLY A 539 -15.20 7.06 -2.99
N SER A 540 -15.95 6.47 -2.02
CA SER A 540 -17.39 6.72 -1.86
C SER A 540 -17.70 8.17 -1.51
N ALA A 541 -16.87 8.80 -0.70
CA ALA A 541 -17.05 10.19 -0.29
C ALA A 541 -16.86 11.15 -1.48
N ILE A 542 -15.84 10.92 -2.33
CA ILE A 542 -15.63 11.70 -3.56
C ILE A 542 -16.80 11.47 -4.55
N ALA A 543 -17.21 10.21 -4.68
CA ALA A 543 -18.31 9.83 -5.56
C ALA A 543 -19.67 10.34 -5.05
N LYS A 544 -19.78 10.69 -3.77
CA LYS A 544 -21.04 10.93 -3.05
C LYS A 544 -21.94 9.69 -3.11
N GLY A 545 -21.33 8.51 -2.95
CA GLY A 545 -21.96 7.19 -2.95
C GLY A 545 -22.16 6.61 -1.55
N ASN A 546 -22.71 5.40 -1.47
CA ASN A 546 -22.86 4.67 -0.22
C ASN A 546 -21.56 3.92 0.13
N PRO A 547 -20.92 4.18 1.31
CA PRO A 547 -19.66 3.58 1.68
C PRO A 547 -19.64 2.04 1.66
N MET A 548 -20.69 1.40 2.24
CA MET A 548 -20.75 -0.06 2.30
C MET A 548 -20.93 -0.68 0.90
N LYS A 549 -21.79 -0.10 0.04
CA LYS A 549 -21.96 -0.56 -1.33
C LYS A 549 -20.68 -0.37 -2.14
N THR A 550 -19.97 0.75 -1.94
CA THR A 550 -18.69 1.01 -2.59
C THR A 550 -17.65 -0.03 -2.15
N GLY A 551 -17.57 -0.37 -0.86
CA GLY A 551 -16.68 -1.42 -0.35
C GLY A 551 -16.99 -2.79 -0.95
N ILE A 552 -18.26 -3.19 -1.00
CA ILE A 552 -18.67 -4.47 -1.61
C ILE A 552 -18.31 -4.50 -3.09
N ASN A 553 -18.57 -3.41 -3.83
CA ASN A 553 -18.19 -3.32 -5.24
C ASN A 553 -16.67 -3.33 -5.43
N ALA A 554 -15.90 -2.66 -4.57
CA ALA A 554 -14.44 -2.68 -4.62
C ALA A 554 -13.88 -4.10 -4.40
N THR A 555 -14.41 -4.83 -3.43
CA THR A 555 -14.06 -6.24 -3.19
C THR A 555 -14.37 -7.13 -4.40
N LYS A 556 -15.53 -6.93 -5.06
CA LYS A 556 -15.88 -7.65 -6.29
C LYS A 556 -14.95 -7.34 -7.45
N LEU A 557 -14.63 -6.06 -7.66
CA LEU A 557 -13.71 -5.61 -8.72
C LEU A 557 -12.30 -6.15 -8.50
N ALA A 558 -11.86 -6.22 -7.25
CA ALA A 558 -10.56 -6.73 -6.86
C ALA A 558 -10.53 -8.26 -6.66
N ILE A 559 -11.49 -9.00 -7.20
CA ILE A 559 -11.57 -10.46 -6.99
C ILE A 559 -10.29 -11.19 -7.42
N ALA A 560 -9.59 -10.68 -8.41
CA ALA A 560 -8.30 -11.20 -8.82
C ALA A 560 -7.28 -11.19 -7.66
N ALA A 561 -7.32 -10.19 -6.76
CA ALA A 561 -6.43 -10.14 -5.60
C ALA A 561 -6.71 -11.25 -4.58
N PHE A 562 -7.93 -11.79 -4.55
CA PHE A 562 -8.26 -12.94 -3.71
C PHE A 562 -7.86 -14.28 -4.33
N ILE A 563 -7.72 -14.32 -5.63
CA ILE A 563 -7.52 -15.55 -6.41
C ILE A 563 -6.04 -15.74 -6.77
N VAL A 564 -5.37 -14.70 -7.26
CA VAL A 564 -3.97 -14.75 -7.69
C VAL A 564 -3.04 -15.32 -6.61
N PRO A 565 -3.20 -15.01 -5.30
CA PRO A 565 -2.41 -15.63 -4.25
C PRO A 565 -2.51 -17.16 -4.18
N TYR A 566 -3.67 -17.72 -4.42
CA TYR A 566 -3.83 -19.18 -4.47
C TYR A 566 -3.14 -19.77 -5.69
N ILE A 567 -3.20 -19.08 -6.84
CA ILE A 567 -2.53 -19.57 -8.05
C ILE A 567 -1.02 -19.65 -7.82
N PHE A 568 -0.37 -18.59 -7.33
CA PHE A 568 1.08 -18.64 -7.13
C PHE A 568 1.49 -19.49 -5.91
N ALA A 569 0.60 -19.73 -4.93
CA ALA A 569 0.87 -20.67 -3.85
C ALA A 569 1.00 -22.11 -4.41
N TYR A 570 0.09 -22.53 -5.28
CA TYR A 570 0.12 -23.85 -5.92
C TYR A 570 1.02 -23.92 -7.15
N SER A 571 1.24 -22.81 -7.85
CA SER A 571 2.09 -22.69 -9.04
C SER A 571 3.14 -21.59 -8.85
N PRO A 572 4.21 -21.83 -8.07
CA PRO A 572 5.21 -20.82 -7.75
C PRO A 572 5.98 -20.30 -8.98
N ALA A 573 5.90 -20.97 -10.12
CA ALA A 573 6.46 -20.54 -11.39
C ALA A 573 5.87 -19.19 -11.86
N MET A 574 4.66 -18.81 -11.41
CA MET A 574 4.09 -17.47 -11.61
C MET A 574 4.94 -16.36 -10.95
N LEU A 575 5.64 -16.67 -9.86
CA LEU A 575 6.59 -15.80 -9.17
C LEU A 575 8.04 -16.02 -9.65
N PHE A 576 8.24 -16.67 -10.77
CA PHE A 576 9.56 -17.07 -11.25
C PHE A 576 10.36 -17.87 -10.21
N VAL A 577 9.69 -18.77 -9.49
CA VAL A 577 10.28 -19.71 -8.53
C VAL A 577 10.15 -21.10 -9.11
N ASN A 578 11.27 -21.86 -9.15
CA ASN A 578 11.33 -23.24 -9.68
C ASN A 578 10.75 -23.36 -11.11
N VAL A 579 11.09 -22.40 -11.98
CA VAL A 579 10.61 -22.40 -13.37
C VAL A 579 11.24 -23.56 -14.13
N THR A 580 10.43 -24.49 -14.62
CA THR A 580 10.86 -25.64 -15.44
C THR A 580 11.02 -25.27 -16.91
N SER A 581 10.12 -24.41 -17.42
CA SER A 581 10.18 -23.88 -18.78
C SER A 581 9.40 -22.56 -18.90
N VAL A 582 9.75 -21.74 -19.88
CA VAL A 582 9.01 -20.52 -20.20
C VAL A 582 7.57 -20.85 -20.61
N TRP A 583 7.37 -21.97 -21.28
CA TRP A 583 6.04 -22.43 -21.68
C TRP A 583 5.12 -22.71 -20.51
N ALA A 584 5.63 -23.27 -19.41
CA ALA A 584 4.87 -23.50 -18.19
C ALA A 584 4.36 -22.18 -17.59
N VAL A 585 5.19 -21.12 -17.58
CA VAL A 585 4.78 -19.78 -17.12
C VAL A 585 3.68 -19.21 -18.02
N ILE A 586 3.85 -19.31 -19.36
CA ILE A 586 2.85 -18.85 -20.32
C ILE A 586 1.51 -19.57 -20.10
N GLN A 587 1.53 -20.88 -19.92
CA GLN A 587 0.32 -21.67 -19.67
C GLN A 587 -0.39 -21.20 -18.37
N ILE A 588 0.34 -21.06 -17.27
CA ILE A 588 -0.21 -20.59 -15.99
C ILE A 588 -0.86 -19.20 -16.15
N VAL A 589 -0.19 -18.29 -16.86
CA VAL A 589 -0.71 -16.93 -17.09
C VAL A 589 -1.97 -16.96 -17.95
N LEU A 590 -2.00 -17.76 -19.01
CA LEU A 590 -3.18 -17.87 -19.87
C LEU A 590 -4.37 -18.50 -19.14
N SER A 591 -4.16 -19.60 -18.39
CA SER A 591 -5.19 -20.21 -17.57
C SER A 591 -5.70 -19.23 -16.50
N ALA A 592 -4.80 -18.48 -15.85
CA ALA A 592 -5.17 -17.45 -14.88
C ALA A 592 -6.00 -16.32 -15.51
N LEU A 593 -5.63 -15.82 -16.68
CA LEU A 593 -6.37 -14.76 -17.40
C LEU A 593 -7.78 -15.23 -17.78
N LEU A 594 -7.90 -16.43 -18.33
CA LEU A 594 -9.20 -17.03 -18.67
C LEU A 594 -10.04 -17.32 -17.42
N GLY A 595 -9.41 -17.77 -16.36
CA GLY A 595 -10.05 -18.01 -15.08
C GLY A 595 -10.58 -16.71 -14.45
N ILE A 596 -9.78 -15.65 -14.43
CA ILE A 596 -10.18 -14.32 -13.95
C ILE A 596 -11.33 -13.77 -14.81
N PHE A 597 -11.27 -13.94 -16.15
CA PHE A 597 -12.34 -13.55 -17.04
C PHE A 597 -13.65 -14.27 -16.70
N GLY A 598 -13.61 -15.60 -16.49
CA GLY A 598 -14.79 -16.39 -16.11
C GLY A 598 -15.42 -15.92 -14.79
N VAL A 599 -14.59 -15.72 -13.75
CA VAL A 599 -15.06 -15.24 -12.45
C VAL A 599 -15.61 -13.83 -12.55
N ALA A 600 -14.92 -12.91 -13.23
CA ALA A 600 -15.38 -11.54 -13.42
C ALA A 600 -16.72 -11.49 -14.18
N ALA A 601 -16.87 -12.24 -15.27
CA ALA A 601 -18.10 -12.33 -16.03
C ALA A 601 -19.26 -12.88 -15.19
N GLY A 602 -19.00 -13.90 -14.38
CA GLY A 602 -19.99 -14.47 -13.45
C GLY A 602 -20.40 -13.48 -12.36
N LEU A 603 -19.47 -12.72 -11.78
CA LEU A 603 -19.76 -11.70 -10.76
C LEU A 603 -20.54 -10.52 -11.32
N GLU A 604 -20.16 -10.00 -12.50
CA GLU A 604 -20.87 -8.90 -13.17
C GLU A 604 -22.20 -9.35 -13.77
N GLY A 605 -22.39 -10.67 -13.96
CA GLY A 605 -23.61 -11.24 -14.56
C GLY A 605 -23.78 -10.86 -16.02
N PHE A 606 -22.67 -10.63 -16.73
CA PHE A 606 -22.63 -10.23 -18.13
C PHE A 606 -21.37 -10.77 -18.81
N MET A 607 -21.51 -11.26 -20.03
CA MET A 607 -20.40 -11.67 -20.91
C MET A 607 -20.61 -11.08 -22.31
N LEU A 608 -21.47 -11.65 -23.12
CA LEU A 608 -22.03 -11.07 -24.34
C LEU A 608 -23.44 -10.53 -24.12
N ARG A 609 -24.15 -11.09 -23.15
CA ARG A 609 -25.52 -10.75 -22.73
C ARG A 609 -25.63 -10.86 -21.21
N LYS A 610 -26.73 -10.35 -20.63
CA LYS A 610 -27.06 -10.58 -19.21
C LYS A 610 -27.20 -12.08 -18.94
N MET A 611 -26.55 -12.56 -17.87
CA MET A 611 -26.55 -13.97 -17.50
C MET A 611 -27.59 -14.26 -16.41
N ASN A 612 -28.26 -15.39 -16.53
CA ASN A 612 -29.04 -15.97 -15.45
C ASN A 612 -28.12 -16.52 -14.34
N LEU A 613 -28.67 -16.87 -13.18
CA LEU A 613 -27.91 -17.33 -12.04
C LEU A 613 -27.10 -18.61 -12.36
N LEU A 614 -27.65 -19.54 -13.15
CA LEU A 614 -26.99 -20.78 -13.52
C LEU A 614 -25.71 -20.51 -14.33
N PHE A 615 -25.80 -19.68 -15.38
CA PHE A 615 -24.63 -19.32 -16.18
C PHE A 615 -23.57 -18.55 -15.39
N ARG A 616 -23.98 -17.72 -14.44
CA ARG A 616 -23.06 -17.04 -13.52
C ARG A 616 -22.28 -18.05 -12.68
N LEU A 617 -22.95 -19.02 -12.07
CA LEU A 617 -22.32 -20.06 -11.26
C LEU A 617 -21.41 -20.97 -12.10
N ILE A 618 -21.79 -21.32 -13.32
CA ILE A 618 -20.96 -22.09 -14.26
C ILE A 618 -19.69 -21.30 -14.63
N CYS A 619 -19.79 -20.00 -14.92
CA CYS A 619 -18.63 -19.16 -15.23
C CYS A 619 -17.70 -19.01 -14.03
N ILE A 620 -18.23 -18.82 -12.81
CA ILE A 620 -17.44 -18.73 -11.58
C ILE A 620 -16.76 -20.08 -11.32
N GLY A 621 -17.49 -21.20 -11.37
CA GLY A 621 -16.94 -22.53 -11.16
C GLY A 621 -15.88 -22.91 -12.20
N GLY A 622 -16.15 -22.64 -13.49
CA GLY A 622 -15.19 -22.84 -14.57
C GLY A 622 -13.95 -21.97 -14.43
N GLY A 623 -14.13 -20.70 -14.01
CA GLY A 623 -13.03 -19.78 -13.75
C GLY A 623 -12.15 -20.23 -12.58
N LEU A 624 -12.74 -20.65 -11.47
CA LEU A 624 -12.00 -21.24 -10.34
C LEU A 624 -11.30 -22.55 -10.72
N GLY A 625 -11.93 -23.38 -11.57
CA GLY A 625 -11.31 -24.59 -12.10
C GLY A 625 -10.02 -24.34 -12.88
N LEU A 626 -9.98 -23.29 -13.72
CA LEU A 626 -8.78 -22.84 -14.45
C LEU A 626 -7.63 -22.36 -13.57
N MET A 627 -7.90 -22.09 -12.29
CA MET A 627 -6.89 -21.59 -11.34
C MET A 627 -6.23 -22.74 -10.56
N ILE A 628 -6.83 -23.93 -10.58
CA ILE A 628 -6.27 -25.13 -9.99
C ILE A 628 -5.28 -25.74 -10.99
N PRO A 629 -4.00 -25.92 -10.63
CA PRO A 629 -3.03 -26.46 -11.58
C PRO A 629 -3.37 -27.91 -11.99
N GLY A 630 -3.51 -28.14 -13.30
CA GLY A 630 -3.78 -29.46 -13.84
C GLY A 630 -4.43 -29.39 -15.23
N ALA A 631 -3.98 -30.25 -16.16
CA ALA A 631 -4.54 -30.28 -17.51
C ALA A 631 -6.04 -30.59 -17.54
N LEU A 632 -6.52 -31.42 -16.61
CA LEU A 632 -7.93 -31.79 -16.50
C LEU A 632 -8.78 -30.64 -15.99
N SER A 633 -8.32 -29.91 -14.97
CA SER A 633 -8.99 -28.72 -14.44
C SER A 633 -9.05 -27.60 -15.46
N ASP A 634 -7.96 -27.39 -16.23
CA ASP A 634 -7.89 -26.43 -17.32
C ASP A 634 -8.92 -26.78 -18.43
N LEU A 635 -8.98 -28.06 -18.83
CA LEU A 635 -9.95 -28.50 -19.84
C LEU A 635 -11.40 -28.31 -19.37
N VAL A 636 -11.73 -28.71 -18.15
CA VAL A 636 -13.07 -28.55 -17.58
C VAL A 636 -13.46 -27.09 -17.50
N GLY A 637 -12.55 -26.22 -17.00
CA GLY A 637 -12.79 -24.79 -16.91
C GLY A 637 -13.01 -24.13 -18.28
N LEU A 638 -12.20 -24.49 -19.27
CA LEU A 638 -12.36 -24.02 -20.66
C LEU A 638 -13.70 -24.46 -21.26
N VAL A 639 -14.10 -25.72 -21.08
CA VAL A 639 -15.38 -26.22 -21.58
C VAL A 639 -16.55 -25.49 -20.93
N LEU A 640 -16.51 -25.26 -19.63
CA LEU A 640 -17.60 -24.56 -18.92
C LEU A 640 -17.73 -23.10 -19.39
N ILE A 641 -16.64 -22.33 -19.40
CA ILE A 641 -16.67 -20.92 -19.82
C ILE A 641 -16.96 -20.82 -21.33
N GLY A 642 -16.28 -21.64 -22.14
CA GLY A 642 -16.48 -21.70 -23.59
C GLY A 642 -17.89 -22.10 -23.99
N GLY A 643 -18.51 -23.04 -23.26
CA GLY A 643 -19.89 -23.46 -23.45
C GLY A 643 -20.87 -22.31 -23.21
N VAL A 644 -20.72 -21.57 -22.11
CA VAL A 644 -21.57 -20.39 -21.85
C VAL A 644 -21.37 -19.32 -22.92
N PHE A 645 -20.10 -19.08 -23.33
CA PHE A 645 -19.79 -18.12 -24.40
C PHE A 645 -20.44 -18.52 -25.71
N ALA A 646 -20.33 -19.78 -26.13
CA ALA A 646 -20.90 -20.29 -27.37
C ALA A 646 -22.44 -20.19 -27.38
N ILE A 647 -23.09 -20.55 -26.27
CA ILE A 647 -24.56 -20.43 -26.14
C ILE A 647 -24.98 -18.96 -26.29
N GLN A 648 -24.34 -18.03 -25.60
CA GLN A 648 -24.66 -16.61 -25.69
C GLN A 648 -24.37 -16.02 -27.08
N TYR A 649 -23.29 -16.49 -27.74
CA TYR A 649 -22.97 -16.08 -29.11
C TYR A 649 -24.03 -16.49 -30.09
N VAL A 650 -24.52 -17.74 -30.03
CA VAL A 650 -25.60 -18.24 -30.88
C VAL A 650 -26.92 -17.47 -30.63
N GLN A 651 -27.24 -17.19 -29.36
CA GLN A 651 -28.39 -16.41 -29.00
C GLN A 651 -28.33 -14.97 -29.54
N ASN A 652 -27.17 -14.31 -29.46
CA ASN A 652 -26.96 -12.97 -30.02
C ASN A 652 -27.14 -12.96 -31.53
N LYS A 653 -26.59 -13.95 -32.25
CA LYS A 653 -26.71 -14.04 -33.70
C LYS A 653 -28.14 -14.24 -34.15
N LYS A 654 -28.95 -15.04 -33.42
CA LYS A 654 -30.39 -15.23 -33.72
C LYS A 654 -31.20 -13.94 -33.56
N GLU A 655 -30.91 -13.13 -32.53
CA GLU A 655 -31.63 -11.84 -32.35
C GLU A 655 -31.22 -10.79 -33.40
N THR A 656 -29.97 -10.78 -33.86
CA THR A 656 -29.55 -9.88 -34.94
C THR A 656 -30.26 -10.25 -36.24
N LEU A 657 -30.34 -11.55 -36.58
CA LEU A 657 -31.04 -12.06 -37.76
C LEU A 657 -32.58 -11.91 -37.71
N SER A 658 -33.17 -11.71 -36.53
CA SER A 658 -34.61 -11.49 -36.38
C SER A 658 -34.98 -10.00 -36.40
N LYS A 659 -33.99 -9.09 -36.41
CA LYS A 659 -34.19 -7.63 -36.48
C LYS A 659 -33.89 -7.05 -37.85
N ASP A 660 -33.16 -7.78 -38.70
CA ASP A 660 -32.99 -7.54 -40.13
C ASP A 660 -34.13 -8.25 -40.88
#